data_601303266bca8b06fa19121822a27c0f
#
_entry.id   601303266bca8b06fa19121822a27c0f
#
_cell.length_a   1.000
_cell.length_b   1.000
_cell.length_c   1.000
_cell.angle_alpha   90.00
_cell.angle_beta   90.00
_cell.angle_gamma   90.00
#
_symmetry.space_group_name_H-M   'P 1'
#
loop_
_entity.id
_entity.type
_entity.pdbx_description
1 polymer ?
#
loop_
_entity_poly.entity_id
_entity_poly.type
_entity_poly.pdbx_seq_one_letter_code
_entity_poly.pdbx_strand_id
1 'polypeptide(L)'
;MLSNKESSWNEVDKFVKNTMSTLSKKSYIISNSISSPSSLDVIDKFCDKYNAEHVQYDNVSYNGMLDANLEHYGKRKLPFYDFSKANVVVSFGYDFLGSSYNHNLFNKQFADRRKVDRDNREMSRLYTFESNLSLTGANSDNRIPIESNHSSLYITELWNILSQKTGKNIFAKYRPPLINYDKSKKNLIQLDILEKVAEDLVANIGESIVISNSNDKYVQLVVNMINELLGNYGKSIDVNRSYNIRNGDDNKMNDFLSNLSKGNVSSVIFMNCNPVYDSYLSTKIKDNISKATLKISTSDRIDETSMLCDVIAPDSHFLESWNDYEPIENSFSFGQPTIKNIFDTRQVQDSLLKWSDSNENYFNYLKSSWRAKQKFTSSDEPFQIFWDRLLHDGVAEFIDKNKSNSNPLPSAKKITSKIISGIQSVISDVNQNDGFEVNIYQNLTVADGVQSNNPWLQEMPDPISKVCWDNYLSVNPKDARKMDISTDSGTMTTNLLSINLNDNNHEIPAIIQPGQAEGTVGLALGYGRTLSGPVGDNVGINAFDLLDKNQKAQNLSLVNVSLSNTGKEYRIAQTQTHETIMARESVIQETSLDEYKKDVYAGKYQFKVSTSKGKKKPEEVTLWSGHEYNNHHWVMSIDLN
;
A
#
# COMPACT_ATOMS: atom_id res chain seq x y z
N MET A 1 11.26 27.52 14.26
CA MET A 1 11.28 27.64 15.74
C MET A 1 12.62 27.12 16.26
N LEU A 2 13.17 27.74 17.28
CA LEU A 2 14.34 27.26 18.03
C LEU A 2 13.94 27.03 19.49
N SER A 3 14.15 25.84 20.01
CA SER A 3 13.82 25.48 21.40
C SER A 3 12.43 25.95 21.82
N ASN A 4 11.42 25.66 21.00
CA ASN A 4 10.01 26.05 21.17
C ASN A 4 9.71 27.56 21.14
N LYS A 5 10.64 28.37 20.62
CA LYS A 5 10.42 29.82 20.41
C LYS A 5 10.39 30.16 18.93
N GLU A 6 9.48 31.03 18.54
CA GLU A 6 9.47 31.57 17.19
C GLU A 6 10.80 32.30 16.90
N SER A 7 11.37 32.08 15.73
CA SER A 7 12.70 32.56 15.36
C SER A 7 12.76 32.84 13.86
N SER A 8 13.57 33.79 13.46
CA SER A 8 13.78 34.10 12.04
C SER A 8 14.60 33.01 11.34
N TRP A 9 14.46 32.91 10.02
CA TRP A 9 15.26 32.00 9.20
C TRP A 9 16.77 32.25 9.33
N ASN A 10 17.19 33.52 9.48
CA ASN A 10 18.61 33.84 9.67
C ASN A 10 19.17 33.31 11.00
N GLU A 11 18.38 33.37 12.08
CA GLU A 11 18.76 32.79 13.38
C GLU A 11 18.83 31.27 13.30
N VAL A 12 17.85 30.62 12.64
CA VAL A 12 17.84 29.16 12.42
C VAL A 12 19.08 28.75 11.62
N ASP A 13 19.36 29.40 10.50
CA ASP A 13 20.52 29.08 9.64
C ASP A 13 21.84 29.21 10.39
N LYS A 14 21.99 30.32 11.15
CA LYS A 14 23.20 30.54 11.96
C LYS A 14 23.34 29.50 13.05
N PHE A 15 22.27 29.16 13.73
CA PHE A 15 22.27 28.16 14.79
C PHE A 15 22.63 26.78 14.25
N VAL A 16 21.96 26.33 13.17
CA VAL A 16 22.17 25.03 12.57
C VAL A 16 23.62 24.92 12.06
N LYS A 17 24.11 25.88 11.27
CA LYS A 17 25.47 25.88 10.74
C LYS A 17 26.54 25.81 11.83
N ASN A 18 26.40 26.70 12.83
CA ASN A 18 27.36 26.76 13.93
C ASN A 18 27.37 25.45 14.73
N THR A 19 26.21 24.89 15.02
CA THR A 19 26.10 23.64 15.77
C THR A 19 26.66 22.49 14.95
N MET A 20 26.20 22.31 13.70
CA MET A 20 26.65 21.22 12.81
C MET A 20 28.17 21.23 12.61
N SER A 21 28.82 22.41 12.53
CA SER A 21 30.28 22.52 12.36
C SER A 21 31.09 22.03 13.57
N THR A 22 30.48 21.96 14.74
CA THR A 22 31.15 21.49 15.98
C THR A 22 30.93 20.01 16.27
N LEU A 23 30.04 19.34 15.52
CA LEU A 23 29.70 17.95 15.75
C LEU A 23 30.79 17.01 15.23
N SER A 24 31.09 15.97 16.00
CA SER A 24 32.18 15.03 15.68
C SER A 24 31.71 13.60 15.42
N LYS A 25 30.51 13.24 15.91
CA LYS A 25 29.91 11.91 15.67
C LYS A 25 29.08 11.93 14.40
N LYS A 26 28.60 10.77 13.98
CA LYS A 26 27.80 10.62 12.77
C LYS A 26 26.48 11.38 12.86
N SER A 27 26.10 12.00 11.77
CA SER A 27 24.82 12.67 11.58
C SER A 27 23.90 11.84 10.69
N TYR A 28 22.57 12.06 10.80
CA TYR A 28 21.59 11.33 10.00
C TYR A 28 20.53 12.27 9.44
N ILE A 29 20.07 11.98 8.22
CA ILE A 29 18.81 12.48 7.66
C ILE A 29 17.87 11.29 7.59
N ILE A 30 16.72 11.39 8.23
CA ILE A 30 15.66 10.38 8.17
C ILE A 30 14.51 10.95 7.32
N SER A 31 14.06 10.20 6.34
CA SER A 31 12.93 10.60 5.49
C SER A 31 12.09 9.38 5.09
N ASN A 32 10.88 9.64 4.59
CA ASN A 32 10.20 8.62 3.76
C ASN A 32 10.90 8.49 2.40
N SER A 33 10.44 7.54 1.59
CA SER A 33 10.98 7.32 0.24
C SER A 33 10.91 8.57 -0.63
N ILE A 34 12.04 8.96 -1.21
CA ILE A 34 12.17 10.13 -2.10
C ILE A 34 12.39 9.63 -3.52
N SER A 35 11.52 10.06 -4.44
CA SER A 35 11.63 9.75 -5.88
C SER A 35 12.23 10.91 -6.70
N SER A 36 12.57 12.04 -6.07
CA SER A 36 13.17 13.19 -6.74
C SER A 36 14.68 13.02 -6.88
N PRO A 37 15.24 12.88 -8.08
CA PRO A 37 16.68 12.75 -8.27
C PRO A 37 17.44 14.03 -7.90
N SER A 38 16.84 15.21 -8.14
CA SER A 38 17.48 16.47 -7.76
C SER A 38 17.48 16.71 -6.25
N SER A 39 16.42 16.28 -5.54
CA SER A 39 16.38 16.32 -4.07
C SER A 39 17.41 15.37 -3.47
N LEU A 40 17.54 14.14 -4.01
CA LEU A 40 18.55 13.18 -3.55
C LEU A 40 19.97 13.73 -3.72
N ASP A 41 20.27 14.39 -4.84
CA ASP A 41 21.59 15.02 -5.07
C ASP A 41 21.87 16.16 -4.07
N VAL A 42 20.86 16.94 -3.68
CA VAL A 42 21.01 17.96 -2.61
C VAL A 42 21.27 17.32 -1.25
N ILE A 43 20.55 16.23 -0.94
CA ILE A 43 20.73 15.47 0.29
C ILE A 43 22.12 14.87 0.34
N ASP A 44 22.60 14.27 -0.74
CA ASP A 44 23.93 13.66 -0.83
C ASP A 44 25.02 14.71 -0.58
N LYS A 45 24.92 15.92 -1.18
CA LYS A 45 25.85 17.04 -0.92
C LYS A 45 25.87 17.47 0.54
N PHE A 46 24.71 17.51 1.18
CA PHE A 46 24.63 17.81 2.62
C PHE A 46 25.27 16.69 3.44
N CYS A 47 25.01 15.44 3.09
CA CYS A 47 25.58 14.26 3.74
C CYS A 47 27.11 14.25 3.63
N ASP A 48 27.66 14.52 2.45
CA ASP A 48 29.11 14.60 2.21
C ASP A 48 29.76 15.68 3.07
N LYS A 49 29.12 16.85 3.16
CA LYS A 49 29.66 17.97 3.95
C LYS A 49 29.73 17.67 5.44
N TYR A 50 28.71 17.05 6.01
CA TYR A 50 28.56 16.87 7.45
C TYR A 50 28.78 15.43 7.92
N ASN A 51 29.38 14.55 7.08
CA ASN A 51 29.53 13.12 7.38
C ASN A 51 28.21 12.49 7.86
N ALA A 52 27.12 12.83 7.17
CA ALA A 52 25.80 12.33 7.47
C ALA A 52 25.46 11.11 6.61
N GLU A 53 24.47 10.34 7.06
CA GLU A 53 23.88 9.25 6.31
C GLU A 53 22.39 9.51 6.10
N HIS A 54 21.93 9.37 4.85
CA HIS A 54 20.52 9.40 4.54
C HIS A 54 19.92 8.03 4.71
N VAL A 55 18.92 7.92 5.59
CA VAL A 55 18.14 6.69 5.85
C VAL A 55 16.69 6.95 5.47
N GLN A 56 16.20 6.17 4.53
CA GLN A 56 14.80 6.20 4.13
C GLN A 56 14.04 5.05 4.82
N TYR A 57 12.83 5.33 5.29
CA TYR A 57 11.90 4.33 5.77
C TYR A 57 10.52 4.54 5.14
N ASP A 58 9.75 3.49 5.05
CA ASP A 58 8.33 3.56 4.68
C ASP A 58 7.49 3.10 5.87
N ASN A 59 6.41 3.82 6.16
CA ASN A 59 5.48 3.48 7.23
C ASN A 59 4.79 2.13 7.02
N VAL A 60 4.52 1.76 5.77
CA VAL A 60 4.25 0.37 5.36
C VAL A 60 5.44 -0.11 4.55
N SER A 61 6.25 -0.97 5.16
CA SER A 61 7.54 -1.39 4.62
C SER A 61 7.40 -2.38 3.47
N TYR A 62 8.22 -2.17 2.43
CA TYR A 62 8.45 -3.11 1.33
C TYR A 62 9.85 -3.75 1.38
N ASN A 63 10.52 -3.67 2.53
CA ASN A 63 11.91 -4.10 2.68
C ASN A 63 12.12 -5.56 2.25
N GLY A 64 11.22 -6.46 2.64
CA GLY A 64 11.31 -7.88 2.27
C GLY A 64 11.27 -8.10 0.76
N MET A 65 10.38 -7.40 0.04
CA MET A 65 10.31 -7.46 -1.42
C MET A 65 11.56 -6.86 -2.08
N LEU A 66 12.01 -5.69 -1.60
CA LEU A 66 13.21 -5.03 -2.12
C LEU A 66 14.47 -5.87 -1.94
N ASP A 67 14.65 -6.47 -0.77
CA ASP A 67 15.80 -7.33 -0.45
C ASP A 67 15.74 -8.67 -1.20
N ALA A 68 14.55 -9.23 -1.38
CA ALA A 68 14.35 -10.41 -2.22
C ALA A 68 14.72 -10.13 -3.69
N ASN A 69 14.33 -8.97 -4.20
CA ASN A 69 14.64 -8.54 -5.56
C ASN A 69 16.14 -8.33 -5.75
N LEU A 70 16.81 -7.71 -4.77
CA LEU A 70 18.27 -7.58 -4.77
C LEU A 70 18.96 -8.96 -4.82
N GLU A 71 18.47 -9.91 -4.03
CA GLU A 71 19.04 -11.26 -4.00
C GLU A 71 18.73 -12.06 -5.25
N HIS A 72 17.51 -11.93 -5.81
CA HIS A 72 17.05 -12.71 -6.95
C HIS A 72 17.62 -12.21 -8.28
N TYR A 73 17.50 -10.92 -8.58
CA TYR A 73 17.94 -10.35 -9.86
C TYR A 73 18.90 -9.15 -9.77
N GLY A 74 19.42 -8.85 -8.57
CA GLY A 74 20.53 -7.90 -8.39
C GLY A 74 20.12 -6.42 -8.32
N LYS A 75 18.82 -6.09 -8.24
CA LYS A 75 18.32 -4.73 -8.07
C LYS A 75 17.42 -4.63 -6.84
N ARG A 76 17.75 -3.72 -5.90
CA ARG A 76 16.89 -3.43 -4.74
C ARG A 76 15.81 -2.42 -5.13
N LYS A 77 14.88 -2.83 -6.00
CA LYS A 77 13.80 -2.00 -6.53
C LYS A 77 12.54 -2.83 -6.75
N LEU A 78 11.37 -2.17 -6.76
CA LEU A 78 10.12 -2.79 -7.14
C LEU A 78 10.03 -2.87 -8.67
N PRO A 79 9.72 -4.05 -9.25
CA PRO A 79 9.58 -4.19 -10.70
C PRO A 79 8.28 -3.53 -11.18
N PHE A 80 8.21 -3.24 -12.46
CA PHE A 80 6.97 -2.79 -13.09
C PHE A 80 6.07 -3.99 -13.37
N TYR A 81 4.92 -4.04 -12.71
CA TYR A 81 3.86 -5.01 -12.98
C TYR A 81 2.92 -4.47 -14.05
N ASP A 82 2.65 -5.28 -15.09
CA ASP A 82 1.71 -4.96 -16.17
C ASP A 82 0.52 -5.91 -16.12
N PHE A 83 -0.50 -5.55 -15.36
CA PHE A 83 -1.71 -6.36 -15.20
C PHE A 83 -2.52 -6.48 -16.49
N SER A 84 -2.31 -5.59 -17.48
CA SER A 84 -2.98 -5.71 -18.77
C SER A 84 -2.49 -6.89 -19.61
N LYS A 85 -1.32 -7.45 -19.26
CA LYS A 85 -0.73 -8.64 -19.89
C LYS A 85 -0.95 -9.94 -19.13
N ALA A 86 -1.69 -9.90 -18.02
CA ALA A 86 -1.91 -11.05 -17.17
C ALA A 86 -3.30 -11.65 -17.41
N ASN A 87 -3.35 -12.87 -17.91
CA ASN A 87 -4.57 -13.67 -18.01
C ASN A 87 -4.96 -14.27 -16.65
N VAL A 88 -3.96 -14.55 -15.81
CA VAL A 88 -4.17 -15.06 -14.45
C VAL A 88 -3.38 -14.20 -13.47
N VAL A 89 -4.07 -13.71 -12.44
CA VAL A 89 -3.46 -12.98 -11.32
C VAL A 89 -3.72 -13.77 -10.04
N VAL A 90 -2.66 -13.99 -9.25
CA VAL A 90 -2.75 -14.61 -7.92
C VAL A 90 -2.19 -13.65 -6.90
N SER A 91 -3.04 -13.16 -6.01
CA SER A 91 -2.69 -12.25 -4.93
C SER A 91 -2.74 -12.95 -3.58
N PHE A 92 -1.65 -12.87 -2.83
CA PHE A 92 -1.57 -13.29 -1.44
C PHE A 92 -1.54 -12.03 -0.54
N GLY A 93 -2.72 -11.56 -0.13
CA GLY A 93 -2.90 -10.39 0.73
C GLY A 93 -2.54 -9.04 0.10
N TYR A 94 -2.13 -8.99 -1.16
CA TYR A 94 -1.71 -7.75 -1.81
C TYR A 94 -2.89 -7.03 -2.46
N ASP A 95 -3.37 -5.97 -1.82
CA ASP A 95 -4.50 -5.16 -2.31
C ASP A 95 -4.06 -4.20 -3.43
N PHE A 96 -3.79 -4.74 -4.62
CA PHE A 96 -3.29 -3.95 -5.76
C PHE A 96 -4.35 -3.01 -6.36
N LEU A 97 -5.64 -3.25 -6.11
CA LEU A 97 -6.73 -2.36 -6.53
C LEU A 97 -7.04 -1.26 -5.50
N GLY A 98 -6.57 -1.41 -4.26
CA GLY A 98 -6.85 -0.48 -3.16
C GLY A 98 -5.61 0.22 -2.62
N SER A 99 -4.94 -0.38 -1.65
CA SER A 99 -3.90 0.27 -0.83
C SER A 99 -2.46 0.16 -1.38
N SER A 100 -2.26 -0.38 -2.58
CA SER A 100 -0.91 -0.52 -3.15
C SER A 100 -0.30 0.81 -3.60
N TYR A 101 1.03 0.82 -3.76
CA TYR A 101 1.81 2.01 -4.12
C TYR A 101 1.47 2.63 -5.49
N ASN A 102 0.82 1.90 -6.39
CA ASN A 102 0.43 2.39 -7.72
C ASN A 102 -0.95 1.88 -8.15
N HIS A 103 -1.89 1.87 -7.21
CA HIS A 103 -3.24 1.34 -7.42
C HIS A 103 -3.95 1.96 -8.63
N ASN A 104 -3.78 3.25 -8.93
CA ASN A 104 -4.44 3.89 -10.07
C ASN A 104 -4.05 3.25 -11.41
N LEU A 105 -2.75 3.01 -11.63
CA LEU A 105 -2.28 2.34 -12.84
C LEU A 105 -2.71 0.88 -12.87
N PHE A 106 -2.61 0.19 -11.73
CA PHE A 106 -2.98 -1.22 -11.62
C PHE A 106 -4.48 -1.44 -11.86
N ASN A 107 -5.34 -0.54 -11.34
CA ASN A 107 -6.77 -0.53 -11.63
C ASN A 107 -7.05 -0.40 -13.12
N LYS A 108 -6.42 0.58 -13.78
CA LYS A 108 -6.57 0.78 -15.22
C LYS A 108 -6.15 -0.47 -16.00
N GLN A 109 -4.95 -0.99 -15.75
CA GLN A 109 -4.43 -2.18 -16.43
C GLN A 109 -5.29 -3.43 -16.20
N PHE A 110 -5.77 -3.63 -14.97
CA PHE A 110 -6.65 -4.73 -14.64
C PHE A 110 -8.01 -4.59 -15.32
N ALA A 111 -8.59 -3.39 -15.32
CA ALA A 111 -9.85 -3.11 -16.02
C ALA A 111 -9.71 -3.31 -17.53
N ASP A 112 -8.63 -2.82 -18.15
CA ASP A 112 -8.36 -3.00 -19.57
C ASP A 112 -8.33 -4.49 -19.97
N ARG A 113 -7.76 -5.37 -19.10
CA ARG A 113 -7.70 -6.83 -19.36
C ARG A 113 -9.02 -7.55 -19.05
N ARG A 114 -9.93 -6.90 -18.35
CA ARG A 114 -11.28 -7.45 -18.03
C ARG A 114 -12.38 -6.89 -18.92
N LYS A 115 -12.05 -5.95 -19.80
CA LYS A 115 -12.99 -5.41 -20.76
C LYS A 115 -13.32 -6.45 -21.82
N VAL A 116 -14.60 -6.84 -21.87
CA VAL A 116 -15.15 -7.80 -22.83
C VAL A 116 -15.91 -7.03 -23.90
N ASP A 117 -15.59 -7.26 -25.17
CA ASP A 117 -16.28 -6.68 -26.31
C ASP A 117 -16.56 -7.77 -27.38
N ARG A 118 -16.94 -7.33 -28.57
CA ARG A 118 -17.26 -8.27 -29.68
C ARG A 118 -16.05 -9.05 -30.16
N ASP A 119 -14.87 -8.43 -30.10
CA ASP A 119 -13.62 -8.96 -30.63
C ASP A 119 -12.81 -9.68 -29.53
N ASN A 120 -12.94 -9.22 -28.27
CA ASN A 120 -12.32 -9.84 -27.11
C ASN A 120 -13.38 -10.37 -26.13
N ARG A 121 -13.56 -11.69 -26.09
CA ARG A 121 -14.52 -12.37 -25.20
C ARG A 121 -13.88 -12.99 -23.97
N GLU A 122 -12.57 -12.82 -23.82
CA GLU A 122 -11.80 -13.36 -22.71
C GLU A 122 -11.42 -12.25 -21.73
N MET A 123 -11.51 -12.53 -20.45
CA MET A 123 -11.05 -11.64 -19.40
C MET A 123 -10.10 -12.37 -18.45
N SER A 124 -9.25 -11.63 -17.76
CA SER A 124 -8.34 -12.16 -16.77
C SER A 124 -9.09 -12.81 -15.61
N ARG A 125 -8.46 -13.81 -14.99
CA ARG A 125 -8.96 -14.46 -13.77
C ARG A 125 -8.12 -14.05 -12.58
N LEU A 126 -8.81 -13.63 -11.50
CA LEU A 126 -8.19 -13.21 -10.25
C LEU A 126 -8.47 -14.22 -9.14
N TYR A 127 -7.40 -14.73 -8.54
CA TYR A 127 -7.40 -15.51 -7.30
C TYR A 127 -6.83 -14.65 -6.18
N THR A 128 -7.55 -14.53 -5.06
CA THR A 128 -7.11 -13.74 -3.91
C THR A 128 -7.16 -14.56 -2.64
N PHE A 129 -6.02 -14.71 -1.98
CA PHE A 129 -5.86 -15.32 -0.66
C PHE A 129 -5.60 -14.21 0.34
N GLU A 130 -6.54 -13.95 1.25
CA GLU A 130 -6.44 -12.82 2.18
C GLU A 130 -7.25 -13.04 3.46
N SER A 131 -6.88 -12.36 4.54
CA SER A 131 -7.65 -12.39 5.80
C SER A 131 -8.75 -11.35 5.82
N ASN A 132 -8.45 -10.10 5.50
CA ASN A 132 -9.42 -9.02 5.42
C ASN A 132 -10.08 -9.00 4.04
N LEU A 133 -11.35 -8.60 3.96
CA LEU A 133 -11.97 -8.29 2.67
C LEU A 133 -11.43 -6.96 2.15
N SER A 134 -10.58 -7.03 1.12
CA SER A 134 -10.00 -5.87 0.43
C SER A 134 -10.77 -5.50 -0.84
N LEU A 135 -10.43 -4.35 -1.47
CA LEU A 135 -10.96 -4.03 -2.81
C LEU A 135 -10.54 -5.06 -3.85
N THR A 136 -9.32 -5.59 -3.77
CA THR A 136 -8.86 -6.68 -4.63
C THR A 136 -9.69 -7.93 -4.41
N GLY A 137 -9.92 -8.30 -3.14
CA GLY A 137 -10.76 -9.45 -2.79
C GLY A 137 -12.22 -9.30 -3.22
N ALA A 138 -12.77 -8.10 -3.10
CA ALA A 138 -14.13 -7.80 -3.53
C ALA A 138 -14.34 -7.93 -5.06
N ASN A 139 -13.26 -7.78 -5.83
CA ASN A 139 -13.25 -7.93 -7.29
C ASN A 139 -12.70 -9.29 -7.77
N SER A 140 -12.43 -10.22 -6.85
CA SER A 140 -11.84 -11.50 -7.16
C SER A 140 -12.86 -12.49 -7.73
N ASP A 141 -12.46 -13.25 -8.76
CA ASP A 141 -13.28 -14.35 -9.28
C ASP A 141 -13.29 -15.55 -8.32
N ASN A 142 -12.18 -15.72 -7.60
CA ASN A 142 -12.03 -16.77 -6.58
C ASN A 142 -11.32 -16.15 -5.37
N ARG A 143 -12.07 -15.80 -4.35
CA ARG A 143 -11.53 -15.31 -3.08
C ARG A 143 -11.49 -16.43 -2.06
N ILE A 144 -10.34 -16.61 -1.45
CA ILE A 144 -10.07 -17.64 -0.46
C ILE A 144 -9.69 -16.96 0.85
N PRO A 145 -10.58 -16.90 1.85
CA PRO A 145 -10.26 -16.36 3.16
C PRO A 145 -9.25 -17.28 3.87
N ILE A 146 -8.11 -16.70 4.25
CA ILE A 146 -7.05 -17.39 5.00
C ILE A 146 -6.50 -16.50 6.10
N GLU A 147 -5.92 -17.09 7.15
CA GLU A 147 -5.06 -16.34 8.07
C GLU A 147 -3.82 -15.85 7.32
N SER A 148 -3.41 -14.58 7.52
CA SER A 148 -2.24 -14.01 6.84
C SER A 148 -0.95 -14.77 7.18
N ASN A 149 -0.86 -15.27 8.41
CA ASN A 149 0.23 -16.14 8.88
C ASN A 149 0.38 -17.41 8.02
N HIS A 150 -0.71 -17.93 7.44
CA HIS A 150 -0.67 -19.11 6.58
C HIS A 150 -0.21 -18.82 5.14
N SER A 151 -0.11 -17.55 4.73
CA SER A 151 0.26 -17.19 3.34
C SER A 151 1.58 -17.82 2.90
N SER A 152 2.58 -17.89 3.79
CA SER A 152 3.88 -18.52 3.48
C SER A 152 3.77 -20.01 3.15
N LEU A 153 2.86 -20.73 3.80
CA LEU A 153 2.56 -22.14 3.49
C LEU A 153 1.90 -22.29 2.12
N TYR A 154 0.86 -21.49 1.85
CA TYR A 154 0.17 -21.49 0.55
C TYR A 154 1.12 -21.18 -0.61
N ILE A 155 1.96 -20.15 -0.47
CA ILE A 155 2.96 -19.76 -1.48
C ILE A 155 3.98 -20.88 -1.69
N THR A 156 4.47 -21.49 -0.62
CA THR A 156 5.46 -22.59 -0.72
C THR A 156 4.87 -23.83 -1.34
N GLU A 157 3.64 -24.19 -0.99
CA GLU A 157 2.99 -25.36 -1.60
C GLU A 157 2.65 -25.11 -3.08
N LEU A 158 2.23 -23.89 -3.43
CA LEU A 158 2.05 -23.49 -4.83
C LEU A 158 3.37 -23.66 -5.62
N TRP A 159 4.51 -23.24 -5.04
CA TRP A 159 5.83 -23.49 -5.62
C TRP A 159 6.09 -24.97 -5.83
N ASN A 160 5.81 -25.81 -4.83
CA ASN A 160 6.02 -27.25 -4.90
C ASN A 160 5.18 -27.90 -6.03
N ILE A 161 3.89 -27.54 -6.10
CA ILE A 161 2.98 -28.04 -7.14
C ILE A 161 3.45 -27.61 -8.53
N LEU A 162 3.76 -26.32 -8.71
CA LEU A 162 4.25 -25.80 -9.99
C LEU A 162 5.57 -26.45 -10.41
N SER A 163 6.50 -26.64 -9.47
CA SER A 163 7.78 -27.29 -9.72
C SER A 163 7.61 -28.73 -10.22
N GLN A 164 6.59 -29.46 -9.74
CA GLN A 164 6.26 -30.80 -10.18
C GLN A 164 5.58 -30.81 -11.56
N LYS A 165 4.65 -29.87 -11.80
CA LYS A 165 3.90 -29.76 -13.06
C LYS A 165 4.77 -29.27 -14.22
N THR A 166 5.65 -28.31 -13.99
CA THR A 166 6.44 -27.61 -15.03
C THR A 166 7.84 -28.20 -15.25
N GLY A 167 8.42 -28.83 -14.25
CA GLY A 167 9.82 -29.30 -14.24
C GLY A 167 10.21 -30.30 -15.33
N LYS A 168 9.27 -30.76 -16.13
CA LYS A 168 9.53 -31.70 -17.25
C LYS A 168 9.58 -31.03 -18.63
N ASN A 169 8.98 -29.86 -18.82
CA ASN A 169 8.71 -29.35 -20.18
C ASN A 169 9.29 -27.94 -20.48
N ILE A 170 9.56 -27.09 -19.49
CA ILE A 170 9.91 -25.69 -19.73
C ILE A 170 11.40 -25.41 -19.59
N PHE A 171 12.08 -26.10 -18.68
CA PHE A 171 13.52 -25.99 -18.48
C PHE A 171 14.16 -27.38 -18.41
N ALA A 172 14.39 -27.99 -19.58
CA ALA A 172 14.95 -29.34 -19.70
C ALA A 172 16.28 -29.57 -18.92
N LYS A 173 16.92 -28.52 -18.44
CA LYS A 173 18.19 -28.57 -17.69
C LYS A 173 18.06 -28.24 -16.19
N TYR A 174 16.94 -27.75 -15.71
CA TYR A 174 16.76 -27.32 -14.32
C TYR A 174 15.53 -27.96 -13.69
N ARG A 175 15.73 -28.78 -12.66
CA ARG A 175 14.64 -29.25 -11.79
C ARG A 175 14.61 -28.32 -10.57
N PRO A 176 13.55 -27.49 -10.39
CA PRO A 176 13.41 -26.70 -9.20
C PRO A 176 13.39 -27.59 -7.95
N PRO A 177 14.12 -27.24 -6.89
CA PRO A 177 14.10 -28.02 -5.66
C PRO A 177 12.75 -27.88 -4.97
N LEU A 178 12.21 -28.99 -4.45
CA LEU A 178 11.06 -28.96 -3.57
C LEU A 178 11.46 -28.44 -2.20
N ILE A 179 10.58 -27.65 -1.59
CA ILE A 179 10.76 -27.15 -0.23
C ILE A 179 10.00 -28.07 0.72
N ASN A 180 10.75 -28.82 1.53
CA ASN A 180 10.16 -29.73 2.50
C ASN A 180 9.76 -28.98 3.77
N TYR A 181 8.59 -29.29 4.30
CA TYR A 181 8.09 -28.81 5.57
C TYR A 181 7.23 -29.89 6.24
N ASP A 182 6.87 -29.70 7.51
CA ASP A 182 6.08 -30.66 8.26
C ASP A 182 4.74 -30.94 7.59
N LYS A 183 4.48 -32.24 7.33
CA LYS A 183 3.26 -32.68 6.66
C LYS A 183 1.97 -32.36 7.45
N SER A 184 2.05 -32.21 8.78
CA SER A 184 0.91 -31.83 9.60
C SER A 184 0.37 -30.46 9.22
N LYS A 185 1.24 -29.55 8.76
CA LYS A 185 0.86 -28.21 8.30
C LYS A 185 0.06 -28.19 6.99
N LYS A 186 0.04 -29.30 6.22
CA LYS A 186 -0.81 -29.43 5.04
C LYS A 186 -2.30 -29.35 5.37
N ASN A 187 -2.68 -29.66 6.59
CA ASN A 187 -4.07 -29.53 7.03
C ASN A 187 -4.52 -28.06 7.18
N LEU A 188 -3.58 -27.11 7.19
CA LEU A 188 -3.85 -25.68 7.25
C LEU A 188 -4.09 -25.04 5.87
N ILE A 189 -3.95 -25.81 4.78
CA ILE A 189 -4.08 -25.32 3.41
C ILE A 189 -5.13 -26.11 2.62
N GLN A 190 -5.78 -25.41 1.68
CA GLN A 190 -6.77 -25.98 0.77
C GLN A 190 -6.06 -26.44 -0.52
N LEU A 191 -5.61 -27.69 -0.56
CA LEU A 191 -4.79 -28.23 -1.65
C LEU A 191 -5.51 -28.26 -3.01
N ASP A 192 -6.77 -28.61 -3.02
CA ASP A 192 -7.61 -28.68 -4.22
C ASP A 192 -7.71 -27.32 -4.94
N ILE A 193 -7.78 -26.25 -4.18
CA ILE A 193 -7.78 -24.89 -4.73
C ILE A 193 -6.41 -24.55 -5.32
N LEU A 194 -5.32 -24.88 -4.60
CA LEU A 194 -3.96 -24.63 -5.09
C LEU A 194 -3.63 -25.42 -6.36
N GLU A 195 -4.12 -26.66 -6.47
CA GLU A 195 -3.99 -27.49 -7.68
C GLU A 195 -4.66 -26.80 -8.89
N LYS A 196 -5.88 -26.27 -8.70
CA LYS A 196 -6.61 -25.52 -9.73
C LYS A 196 -5.88 -24.23 -10.13
N VAL A 197 -5.39 -23.47 -9.15
CA VAL A 197 -4.58 -22.27 -9.39
C VAL A 197 -3.33 -22.61 -10.20
N ALA A 198 -2.64 -23.69 -9.83
CA ALA A 198 -1.44 -24.14 -10.54
C ALA A 198 -1.75 -24.57 -11.98
N GLU A 199 -2.88 -25.21 -12.23
CA GLU A 199 -3.32 -25.56 -13.59
C GLU A 199 -3.56 -24.34 -14.45
N ASP A 200 -4.27 -23.34 -13.93
CA ASP A 200 -4.51 -22.08 -14.64
C ASP A 200 -3.19 -21.33 -14.92
N LEU A 201 -2.28 -21.28 -13.95
CA LEU A 201 -0.97 -20.65 -14.12
C LEU A 201 -0.12 -21.36 -15.19
N VAL A 202 -0.11 -22.68 -15.21
CA VAL A 202 0.62 -23.48 -16.22
C VAL A 202 0.02 -23.30 -17.62
N ALA A 203 -1.29 -23.14 -17.72
CA ALA A 203 -1.96 -22.86 -18.99
C ALA A 203 -1.64 -21.44 -19.52
N ASN A 204 -1.20 -20.51 -18.67
CA ASN A 204 -0.94 -19.09 -18.99
C ASN A 204 0.51 -18.66 -18.72
N ILE A 205 1.49 -19.48 -19.16
CA ILE A 205 2.92 -19.20 -18.97
C ILE A 205 3.33 -17.92 -19.68
N GLY A 206 3.94 -16.98 -18.91
CA GLY A 206 4.37 -15.68 -19.37
C GLY A 206 3.25 -14.62 -19.41
N GLU A 207 2.02 -15.04 -19.11
CA GLU A 207 0.83 -14.17 -19.11
C GLU A 207 0.12 -14.27 -17.74
N SER A 208 0.89 -14.30 -16.67
CA SER A 208 0.39 -14.34 -15.31
C SER A 208 1.19 -13.42 -14.38
N ILE A 209 0.64 -13.13 -13.20
CA ILE A 209 1.31 -12.42 -12.12
C ILE A 209 0.99 -13.11 -10.81
N VAL A 210 2.01 -13.47 -10.04
CA VAL A 210 1.88 -13.90 -8.64
C VAL A 210 2.52 -12.83 -7.76
N ILE A 211 1.76 -12.32 -6.77
CA ILE A 211 2.20 -11.21 -5.92
C ILE A 211 1.78 -11.45 -4.46
N SER A 212 2.54 -10.92 -3.50
CA SER A 212 2.26 -11.04 -2.07
C SER A 212 2.59 -9.75 -1.32
N ASN A 213 1.81 -9.45 -0.27
CA ASN A 213 2.07 -8.34 0.65
C ASN A 213 3.06 -8.70 1.79
N SER A 214 3.55 -9.92 1.84
CA SER A 214 4.51 -10.33 2.89
C SER A 214 5.75 -9.46 2.86
N ASN A 215 6.15 -8.92 4.00
CA ASN A 215 7.43 -8.21 4.17
C ASN A 215 8.57 -9.16 4.60
N ASP A 216 8.34 -10.48 4.54
CA ASP A 216 9.40 -11.45 4.73
C ASP A 216 10.16 -11.70 3.42
N LYS A 217 11.48 -11.53 3.46
CA LYS A 217 12.38 -11.69 2.32
C LYS A 217 12.31 -13.09 1.70
N TYR A 218 12.21 -14.14 2.51
CA TYR A 218 12.23 -15.51 2.01
C TYR A 218 10.91 -15.89 1.34
N VAL A 219 9.79 -15.40 1.86
CA VAL A 219 8.47 -15.53 1.21
C VAL A 219 8.49 -14.83 -0.16
N GLN A 220 9.02 -13.60 -0.22
CA GLN A 220 9.15 -12.85 -1.48
C GLN A 220 10.11 -13.52 -2.47
N LEU A 221 11.16 -14.20 -2.01
CA LEU A 221 12.02 -15.01 -2.87
C LEU A 221 11.26 -16.18 -3.51
N VAL A 222 10.35 -16.83 -2.77
CA VAL A 222 9.50 -17.89 -3.35
C VAL A 222 8.56 -17.31 -4.41
N VAL A 223 7.95 -16.16 -4.15
CA VAL A 223 7.11 -15.44 -5.13
C VAL A 223 7.89 -15.13 -6.41
N ASN A 224 9.12 -14.62 -6.26
CA ASN A 224 10.01 -14.35 -7.39
C ASN A 224 10.36 -15.64 -8.17
N MET A 225 10.64 -16.72 -7.46
CA MET A 225 10.92 -18.02 -8.08
C MET A 225 9.72 -18.57 -8.86
N ILE A 226 8.49 -18.40 -8.33
CA ILE A 226 7.25 -18.76 -9.03
C ILE A 226 7.11 -17.96 -10.33
N ASN A 227 7.27 -16.64 -10.27
CA ASN A 227 7.17 -15.78 -11.45
C ASN A 227 8.26 -16.10 -12.51
N GLU A 228 9.47 -16.47 -12.08
CA GLU A 228 10.52 -16.93 -12.98
C GLU A 228 10.16 -18.26 -13.63
N LEU A 229 9.72 -19.23 -12.84
CA LEU A 229 9.31 -20.55 -13.32
C LEU A 229 8.19 -20.46 -14.37
N LEU A 230 7.28 -19.50 -14.18
CA LEU A 230 6.18 -19.19 -15.10
C LEU A 230 6.61 -18.30 -16.29
N GLY A 231 7.87 -17.86 -16.35
CA GLY A 231 8.36 -17.02 -17.45
C GLY A 231 7.70 -15.64 -17.55
N ASN A 232 7.29 -15.08 -16.41
CA ASN A 232 6.59 -13.80 -16.34
C ASN A 232 7.52 -12.58 -16.51
N TYR A 233 8.82 -12.74 -16.15
CA TYR A 233 9.81 -11.68 -16.31
C TYR A 233 10.10 -11.36 -17.77
N GLY A 234 10.10 -10.07 -18.09
CA GLY A 234 10.22 -9.55 -19.46
C GLY A 234 8.91 -9.59 -20.26
N LYS A 235 7.80 -10.03 -19.63
CA LYS A 235 6.46 -10.06 -20.23
C LYS A 235 5.46 -9.27 -19.37
N SER A 236 4.84 -9.91 -18.39
CA SER A 236 3.92 -9.26 -17.43
C SER A 236 4.64 -8.57 -16.29
N ILE A 237 5.94 -8.86 -16.05
CA ILE A 237 6.78 -8.23 -15.03
C ILE A 237 8.06 -7.72 -15.70
N ASP A 238 8.31 -6.40 -15.64
CA ASP A 238 9.51 -5.79 -16.19
C ASP A 238 10.44 -5.29 -15.07
N VAL A 239 11.60 -5.93 -14.92
CA VAL A 239 12.64 -5.57 -13.94
C VAL A 239 13.58 -4.47 -14.45
N ASN A 240 13.52 -4.12 -15.73
CA ASN A 240 14.29 -3.04 -16.31
C ASN A 240 13.56 -1.69 -16.24
N ARG A 241 12.27 -1.72 -15.98
CA ARG A 241 11.41 -0.57 -15.69
C ARG A 241 10.95 -0.68 -14.24
N SER A 242 11.68 -0.07 -13.33
CA SER A 242 11.46 -0.21 -11.88
C SER A 242 10.80 1.02 -11.29
N TYR A 243 10.09 0.84 -10.17
CA TYR A 243 9.56 1.95 -9.37
C TYR A 243 10.60 2.48 -8.39
N ASN A 244 10.64 3.82 -8.20
CA ASN A 244 11.47 4.54 -7.24
C ASN A 244 10.66 5.13 -6.07
N ILE A 245 9.41 4.72 -5.88
CA ILE A 245 8.47 5.30 -4.91
C ILE A 245 8.44 4.59 -3.55
N ARG A 246 9.17 3.49 -3.42
CA ARG A 246 9.39 2.75 -2.17
C ARG A 246 10.85 2.32 -2.13
N ASN A 247 11.63 2.94 -1.24
CA ASN A 247 13.06 2.71 -1.09
C ASN A 247 13.45 2.49 0.38
N GLY A 248 12.47 2.41 1.29
CA GLY A 248 12.67 2.22 2.71
C GLY A 248 13.59 1.03 3.01
N ASP A 249 14.42 1.17 4.04
CA ASP A 249 15.39 0.16 4.47
C ASP A 249 15.31 -0.04 5.98
N ASP A 250 14.56 -1.09 6.38
CA ASP A 250 14.37 -1.43 7.79
C ASP A 250 15.69 -1.77 8.47
N ASN A 251 16.68 -2.32 7.74
CA ASN A 251 18.00 -2.64 8.30
C ASN A 251 18.76 -1.35 8.64
N LYS A 252 18.83 -0.39 7.73
CA LYS A 252 19.46 0.91 7.98
C LYS A 252 18.77 1.68 9.10
N MET A 253 17.45 1.60 9.18
CA MET A 253 16.69 2.23 10.26
C MET A 253 17.02 1.60 11.61
N ASN A 254 17.14 0.27 11.69
CA ASN A 254 17.61 -0.43 12.89
C ASN A 254 19.06 -0.10 13.25
N ASP A 255 19.96 0.05 12.28
CA ASP A 255 21.34 0.48 12.49
C ASP A 255 21.41 1.91 13.04
N PHE A 256 20.62 2.84 12.48
CA PHE A 256 20.47 4.19 13.03
C PHE A 256 20.05 4.15 14.50
N LEU A 257 19.00 3.38 14.83
CA LEU A 257 18.51 3.27 16.22
C LEU A 257 19.53 2.62 17.16
N SER A 258 20.28 1.64 16.68
CA SER A 258 21.40 1.06 17.45
C SER A 258 22.48 2.10 17.76
N ASN A 259 22.84 2.94 16.78
CA ASN A 259 23.79 4.03 16.98
C ASN A 259 23.23 5.11 17.91
N LEU A 260 21.96 5.46 17.75
CA LEU A 260 21.26 6.43 18.60
C LEU A 260 21.23 5.95 20.07
N SER A 261 20.86 4.69 20.30
CA SER A 261 20.81 4.11 21.66
C SER A 261 22.15 4.10 22.37
N LYS A 262 23.26 3.94 21.62
CA LYS A 262 24.64 3.98 22.12
C LYS A 262 25.18 5.40 22.30
N GLY A 263 24.41 6.44 21.94
CA GLY A 263 24.87 7.84 21.98
C GLY A 263 25.94 8.17 20.93
N ASN A 264 25.98 7.42 19.81
CA ASN A 264 26.92 7.62 18.71
C ASN A 264 26.40 8.56 17.62
N VAL A 265 25.26 9.21 17.85
CA VAL A 265 24.62 10.12 16.90
C VAL A 265 24.81 11.56 17.38
N SER A 266 25.36 12.42 16.53
CA SER A 266 25.52 13.85 16.79
C SER A 266 24.25 14.63 16.43
N SER A 267 23.72 14.43 15.25
CA SER A 267 22.50 15.12 14.83
C SER A 267 21.56 14.22 14.03
N VAL A 268 20.27 14.57 14.09
CA VAL A 268 19.23 13.93 13.29
C VAL A 268 18.36 15.01 12.66
N ILE A 269 18.14 14.93 11.35
CA ILE A 269 17.16 15.72 10.61
C ILE A 269 16.03 14.79 10.22
N PHE A 270 14.83 15.00 10.74
CA PHE A 270 13.61 14.35 10.28
C PHE A 270 13.02 15.18 9.14
N MET A 271 13.23 14.69 7.92
CA MET A 271 12.85 15.39 6.71
C MET A 271 11.47 14.94 6.25
N ASN A 272 10.46 15.78 6.55
CA ASN A 272 9.05 15.56 6.16
C ASN A 272 8.52 14.17 6.55
N CYS A 273 8.86 13.70 7.74
CA CYS A 273 8.45 12.39 8.25
C CYS A 273 8.15 12.44 9.75
N ASN A 274 7.32 11.52 10.22
CA ASN A 274 6.86 11.48 11.60
C ASN A 274 7.04 10.10 12.25
N PRO A 275 8.29 9.57 12.34
CA PRO A 275 8.53 8.21 12.81
C PRO A 275 8.20 7.97 14.28
N VAL A 276 7.89 9.01 15.05
CA VAL A 276 7.37 8.91 16.42
C VAL A 276 5.91 8.49 16.45
N TYR A 277 5.19 8.66 15.34
CA TYR A 277 3.81 8.20 15.15
C TYR A 277 3.73 7.00 14.20
N ASP A 278 4.30 7.10 13.00
CA ASP A 278 4.04 6.22 11.86
C ASP A 278 5.04 5.07 11.69
N SER A 279 5.71 4.67 12.78
CA SER A 279 6.69 3.59 12.75
C SER A 279 6.49 2.61 13.90
N TYR A 280 6.65 1.31 13.64
CA TYR A 280 6.73 0.28 14.68
C TYR A 280 7.94 0.47 15.62
N LEU A 281 8.86 1.34 15.27
CA LEU A 281 10.05 1.70 16.05
C LEU A 281 9.85 2.98 16.89
N SER A 282 8.63 3.54 16.92
CA SER A 282 8.32 4.82 17.57
C SER A 282 8.80 4.89 19.02
N THR A 283 8.57 3.86 19.82
CA THR A 283 9.01 3.79 21.22
C THR A 283 10.53 3.87 21.32
N LYS A 284 11.28 3.15 20.47
CA LYS A 284 12.75 3.19 20.48
C LYS A 284 13.29 4.58 20.12
N ILE A 285 12.58 5.30 19.22
CA ILE A 285 12.94 6.68 18.87
C ILE A 285 12.67 7.59 20.06
N LYS A 286 11.47 7.57 20.65
CA LYS A 286 11.08 8.37 21.82
C LYS A 286 12.09 8.21 22.96
N ASP A 287 12.47 6.99 23.30
CA ASP A 287 13.34 6.67 24.44
C ASP A 287 14.79 7.14 24.25
N ASN A 288 15.25 7.27 23.00
CA ASN A 288 16.66 7.49 22.72
C ASN A 288 16.98 8.81 22.01
N ILE A 289 16.01 9.52 21.45
CA ILE A 289 16.25 10.72 20.63
C ILE A 289 16.93 11.85 21.40
N SER A 290 16.73 11.92 22.72
CA SER A 290 17.39 12.88 23.60
C SER A 290 18.91 12.72 23.66
N LYS A 291 19.47 11.58 23.23
CA LYS A 291 20.92 11.32 23.17
C LYS A 291 21.60 12.01 21.97
N ALA A 292 20.83 12.42 20.96
CA ALA A 292 21.36 13.24 19.87
C ALA A 292 21.52 14.70 20.32
N THR A 293 22.65 15.31 19.95
CA THR A 293 22.99 16.68 20.36
C THR A 293 22.11 17.72 19.65
N LEU A 294 21.78 17.48 18.37
CA LEU A 294 20.94 18.36 17.56
C LEU A 294 19.84 17.56 16.87
N LYS A 295 18.60 18.01 17.03
CA LYS A 295 17.43 17.40 16.41
C LYS A 295 16.68 18.47 15.63
N ILE A 296 16.47 18.21 14.34
CA ILE A 296 15.78 19.13 13.42
C ILE A 296 14.60 18.40 12.80
N SER A 297 13.43 19.04 12.76
CA SER A 297 12.29 18.61 11.97
C SER A 297 12.03 19.62 10.85
N THR A 298 11.70 19.15 9.67
CA THR A 298 11.23 19.99 8.57
C THR A 298 9.72 19.84 8.32
N SER A 299 8.99 19.23 9.26
CA SER A 299 7.53 19.15 9.17
C SER A 299 6.91 20.54 9.03
N ASP A 300 5.91 20.64 8.15
CA ASP A 300 5.17 21.90 7.90
C ASP A 300 4.31 22.35 9.10
N ARG A 301 4.18 21.48 10.10
CA ARG A 301 3.40 21.69 11.33
C ARG A 301 4.06 21.02 12.52
N ILE A 302 3.56 21.35 13.72
CA ILE A 302 3.96 20.65 14.94
C ILE A 302 3.28 19.28 14.93
N ASP A 303 4.09 18.22 15.01
CA ASP A 303 3.67 16.82 15.07
C ASP A 303 4.41 16.08 16.20
N GLU A 304 4.12 14.79 16.36
CA GLU A 304 4.67 13.94 17.45
C GLU A 304 6.20 13.86 17.41
N THR A 305 6.81 13.91 16.22
CA THR A 305 8.28 13.92 16.06
C THR A 305 8.87 15.30 16.28
N SER A 306 8.28 16.31 15.68
CA SER A 306 8.79 17.69 15.74
C SER A 306 8.79 18.26 17.16
N MET A 307 7.84 17.83 18.01
CA MET A 307 7.81 18.19 19.44
C MET A 307 9.04 17.72 20.22
N LEU A 308 9.76 16.72 19.73
CA LEU A 308 11.01 16.24 20.35
C LEU A 308 12.26 16.90 19.77
N CYS A 309 12.11 17.84 18.82
CA CYS A 309 13.21 18.48 18.11
C CYS A 309 13.59 19.83 18.71
N ASP A 310 14.87 20.19 18.59
CA ASP A 310 15.41 21.50 19.01
C ASP A 310 15.09 22.58 18.00
N VAL A 311 14.95 22.20 16.73
CA VAL A 311 14.66 23.09 15.60
C VAL A 311 13.48 22.55 14.81
N ILE A 312 12.50 23.42 14.53
CA ILE A 312 11.45 23.16 13.54
C ILE A 312 11.64 24.21 12.43
N ALA A 313 12.02 23.72 11.26
CA ALA A 313 12.28 24.49 10.04
C ALA A 313 11.26 24.11 8.97
N PRO A 314 10.04 24.70 8.99
CA PRO A 314 8.90 24.18 8.25
C PRO A 314 9.12 24.23 6.74
N ASP A 315 8.91 23.08 6.07
CA ASP A 315 8.93 22.94 4.62
C ASP A 315 7.74 23.65 3.97
N SER A 316 7.92 24.07 2.74
CA SER A 316 6.84 24.63 1.93
C SER A 316 5.96 23.53 1.38
N HIS A 317 4.67 23.80 1.23
CA HIS A 317 3.74 22.86 0.63
C HIS A 317 4.12 22.56 -0.84
N PHE A 318 3.81 21.36 -1.35
CA PHE A 318 4.17 20.99 -2.73
C PHE A 318 3.56 21.91 -3.80
N LEU A 319 2.42 22.56 -3.53
CA LEU A 319 1.83 23.58 -4.42
C LEU A 319 2.60 24.92 -4.40
N GLU A 320 3.51 25.11 -3.46
CA GLU A 320 4.37 26.27 -3.28
C GLU A 320 5.82 26.03 -3.74
N SER A 321 6.13 24.81 -4.20
CA SER A 321 7.49 24.31 -4.38
C SER A 321 7.79 23.84 -5.79
N TRP A 322 9.05 24.02 -6.20
CA TRP A 322 9.59 23.39 -7.38
C TRP A 322 10.14 22.01 -7.06
N ASN A 323 9.87 21.01 -7.91
CA ASN A 323 10.56 19.72 -7.80
C ASN A 323 10.51 18.93 -9.12
N ASP A 324 11.37 17.92 -9.22
CA ASP A 324 11.27 16.84 -10.19
C ASP A 324 10.97 15.52 -9.47
N TYR A 325 10.40 14.57 -10.17
CA TYR A 325 10.12 13.23 -9.66
C TYR A 325 10.44 12.20 -10.74
N GLU A 326 10.99 11.08 -10.33
CA GLU A 326 11.21 9.90 -11.16
C GLU A 326 10.51 8.69 -10.52
N PRO A 327 9.17 8.64 -10.52
CA PRO A 327 8.43 7.56 -9.86
C PRO A 327 8.67 6.20 -10.51
N ILE A 328 8.93 6.19 -11.80
CA ILE A 328 9.33 5.00 -12.58
C ILE A 328 10.64 5.34 -13.27
N GLU A 329 11.57 4.39 -13.32
CA GLU A 329 12.88 4.58 -13.95
C GLU A 329 12.77 5.15 -15.36
N ASN A 330 13.46 6.27 -15.61
CA ASN A 330 13.44 7.07 -16.84
C ASN A 330 12.10 7.77 -17.18
N SER A 331 11.13 7.77 -16.29
CA SER A 331 9.88 8.55 -16.44
C SER A 331 9.85 9.66 -15.39
N PHE A 332 9.90 10.90 -15.84
CA PHE A 332 10.01 12.09 -14.99
C PHE A 332 8.73 12.90 -15.01
N SER A 333 8.42 13.54 -13.89
CA SER A 333 7.39 14.56 -13.79
C SER A 333 7.92 15.78 -13.04
N PHE A 334 7.28 16.93 -13.25
CA PHE A 334 7.71 18.22 -12.70
C PHE A 334 6.61 18.81 -11.83
N GLY A 335 6.98 19.17 -10.60
CA GLY A 335 6.17 20.00 -9.73
C GLY A 335 6.56 21.48 -9.92
N GLN A 336 5.56 22.32 -10.20
CA GLN A 336 5.71 23.76 -10.31
C GLN A 336 4.88 24.44 -9.23
N PRO A 337 5.36 25.54 -8.59
CA PRO A 337 4.57 26.25 -7.61
C PRO A 337 3.35 26.87 -8.29
N THR A 338 2.17 26.48 -7.83
CA THR A 338 0.88 27.00 -8.31
C THR A 338 0.47 28.25 -7.54
N ILE A 339 0.94 28.35 -6.30
CA ILE A 339 0.68 29.48 -5.39
C ILE A 339 2.00 29.95 -4.76
N LYS A 340 2.00 31.16 -4.22
CA LYS A 340 3.08 31.66 -3.35
C LYS A 340 2.92 31.06 -1.97
N ASN A 341 4.01 31.01 -1.20
CA ASN A 341 3.98 30.58 0.19
C ASN A 341 2.93 31.38 0.98
N ILE A 342 2.03 30.67 1.65
CA ILE A 342 0.99 31.25 2.51
C ILE A 342 1.58 31.64 3.86
N PHE A 343 2.53 30.84 4.35
CA PHE A 343 3.21 31.05 5.62
C PHE A 343 4.70 31.31 5.40
N ASP A 344 5.42 31.71 6.45
CA ASP A 344 6.88 31.86 6.43
C ASP A 344 7.57 30.49 6.46
N THR A 345 7.34 29.70 5.40
CA THR A 345 7.95 28.40 5.16
C THR A 345 9.07 28.51 4.13
N ARG A 346 9.97 27.55 4.11
CA ARG A 346 11.06 27.49 3.13
C ARG A 346 11.26 26.05 2.69
N GLN A 347 11.27 25.84 1.37
CA GLN A 347 11.46 24.53 0.78
C GLN A 347 12.70 23.83 1.39
N VAL A 348 12.55 22.57 1.77
CA VAL A 348 13.60 21.84 2.51
C VAL A 348 14.91 21.76 1.74
N GLN A 349 14.87 21.65 0.41
CA GLN A 349 16.08 21.65 -0.43
C GLN A 349 16.82 22.99 -0.35
N ASP A 350 16.11 24.12 -0.28
CA ASP A 350 16.74 25.43 -0.05
C ASP A 350 17.39 25.51 1.33
N SER A 351 16.76 24.88 2.33
CA SER A 351 17.31 24.80 3.69
C SER A 351 18.62 23.99 3.70
N LEU A 352 18.63 22.81 3.07
CA LEU A 352 19.82 21.96 2.97
C LEU A 352 20.95 22.64 2.17
N LEU A 353 20.63 23.28 1.03
CA LEU A 353 21.60 24.05 0.25
C LEU A 353 22.20 25.18 1.11
N LYS A 354 21.36 25.97 1.78
CA LYS A 354 21.81 27.07 2.65
C LYS A 354 22.70 26.59 3.79
N TRP A 355 22.35 25.49 4.43
CA TRP A 355 23.17 24.90 5.50
C TRP A 355 24.46 24.28 4.95
N SER A 356 24.46 23.88 3.68
CA SER A 356 25.67 23.42 2.98
C SER A 356 26.55 24.55 2.41
N ASP A 357 26.29 25.83 2.76
CA ASP A 357 26.97 27.04 2.27
C ASP A 357 26.83 27.28 0.76
N SER A 358 25.80 26.72 0.14
CA SER A 358 25.44 27.08 -1.22
C SER A 358 24.73 28.46 -1.24
N ASN A 359 25.08 29.28 -2.23
CA ASN A 359 24.38 30.53 -2.51
C ASN A 359 23.26 30.38 -3.55
N GLU A 360 23.12 29.19 -4.13
CA GLU A 360 22.14 28.87 -5.14
C GLU A 360 20.81 28.48 -4.47
N ASN A 361 19.68 28.96 -5.00
CA ASN A 361 18.37 28.48 -4.59
C ASN A 361 18.02 27.18 -5.35
N TYR A 362 17.06 26.42 -4.82
CA TYR A 362 16.75 25.11 -5.38
C TYR A 362 16.20 25.18 -6.81
N PHE A 363 15.45 26.20 -7.20
CA PHE A 363 14.99 26.35 -8.58
C PHE A 363 16.16 26.42 -9.58
N ASN A 364 17.17 27.26 -9.27
CA ASN A 364 18.37 27.37 -10.13
C ASN A 364 19.16 26.05 -10.13
N TYR A 365 19.27 25.42 -8.98
CA TYR A 365 19.89 24.12 -8.82
C TYR A 365 19.20 23.05 -9.69
N LEU A 366 17.87 22.94 -9.59
CA LEU A 366 17.05 22.04 -10.40
C LEU A 366 17.26 22.29 -11.90
N LYS A 367 17.23 23.55 -12.31
CA LYS A 367 17.46 23.95 -13.71
C LYS A 367 18.87 23.58 -14.18
N SER A 368 19.88 23.77 -13.33
CA SER A 368 21.29 23.39 -13.63
C SER A 368 21.46 21.88 -13.72
N SER A 369 20.85 21.12 -12.83
CA SER A 369 20.82 19.64 -12.87
C SER A 369 20.21 19.12 -14.17
N TRP A 370 19.08 19.71 -14.61
CA TRP A 370 18.44 19.33 -15.87
C TRP A 370 19.23 19.75 -17.11
N ARG A 371 19.97 20.85 -17.05
CA ARG A 371 20.93 21.21 -18.12
C ARG A 371 22.03 20.17 -18.29
N ALA A 372 22.50 19.60 -17.18
CA ALA A 372 23.46 18.49 -17.22
C ALA A 372 22.82 17.22 -17.79
N LYS A 373 21.59 16.89 -17.38
CA LYS A 373 20.83 15.71 -17.85
C LYS A 373 20.49 15.79 -19.34
N GLN A 374 20.24 16.99 -19.92
CA GLN A 374 19.96 17.16 -21.35
C GLN A 374 21.06 16.55 -22.22
N LYS A 375 22.32 16.61 -21.80
CA LYS A 375 23.46 16.05 -22.56
C LYS A 375 23.35 14.53 -22.77
N PHE A 376 22.58 13.84 -21.96
CA PHE A 376 22.33 12.40 -22.06
C PHE A 376 21.01 12.09 -22.80
N THR A 377 20.27 13.11 -23.19
CA THR A 377 19.11 12.98 -24.07
C THR A 377 19.53 13.18 -25.53
N SER A 378 18.78 12.65 -26.47
CA SER A 378 19.05 12.86 -27.92
C SER A 378 18.59 14.24 -28.40
N SER A 379 18.44 15.23 -27.52
CA SER A 379 17.91 16.55 -27.87
C SER A 379 19.05 17.54 -28.14
N ASP A 380 19.15 17.98 -29.38
CA ASP A 380 20.10 19.01 -29.82
C ASP A 380 19.52 20.45 -29.73
N GLU A 381 18.34 20.61 -29.16
CA GLU A 381 17.68 21.91 -29.01
C GLU A 381 18.37 22.79 -27.94
N PRO A 382 18.30 24.13 -28.06
CA PRO A 382 18.77 25.02 -27.00
C PRO A 382 18.13 24.69 -25.67
N PHE A 383 18.92 24.72 -24.58
CA PHE A 383 18.45 24.33 -23.26
C PHE A 383 17.16 25.02 -22.79
N GLN A 384 16.99 26.31 -23.12
CA GLN A 384 15.79 27.04 -22.73
C GLN A 384 14.51 26.45 -23.37
N ILE A 385 14.59 26.09 -24.67
CA ILE A 385 13.47 25.45 -25.37
C ILE A 385 13.18 24.06 -24.76
N PHE A 386 14.23 23.28 -24.51
CA PHE A 386 14.11 21.99 -23.84
C PHE A 386 13.44 22.12 -22.47
N TRP A 387 13.90 23.09 -21.64
CA TRP A 387 13.36 23.34 -20.31
C TRP A 387 11.89 23.79 -20.36
N ASP A 388 11.55 24.74 -21.24
CA ASP A 388 10.19 25.25 -21.36
C ASP A 388 9.22 24.16 -21.82
N ARG A 389 9.67 23.25 -22.70
CA ARG A 389 8.90 22.09 -23.13
C ARG A 389 8.68 21.10 -21.98
N LEU A 390 9.70 20.79 -21.17
CA LEU A 390 9.57 19.92 -20.00
C LEU A 390 8.53 20.47 -19.01
N LEU A 391 8.54 21.78 -18.78
CA LEU A 391 7.59 22.42 -17.87
C LEU A 391 6.17 22.50 -18.45
N HIS A 392 6.05 22.73 -19.77
CA HIS A 392 4.77 22.76 -20.46
C HIS A 392 4.09 21.38 -20.45
N ASP A 393 4.84 20.34 -20.77
CA ASP A 393 4.33 18.98 -20.85
C ASP A 393 4.13 18.36 -19.45
N GLY A 394 4.87 18.84 -18.45
CA GLY A 394 4.83 18.39 -17.06
C GLY A 394 5.39 16.98 -16.84
N VAL A 395 5.63 16.24 -17.92
CA VAL A 395 6.17 14.87 -17.90
C VAL A 395 7.19 14.70 -19.04
N ALA A 396 8.16 13.80 -18.83
CA ALA A 396 9.12 13.40 -19.84
C ALA A 396 9.52 11.94 -19.67
N GLU A 397 9.60 11.22 -20.77
CA GLU A 397 10.15 9.86 -20.80
C GLU A 397 11.43 9.86 -21.63
N PHE A 398 12.52 9.36 -21.04
CA PHE A 398 13.80 9.21 -21.73
C PHE A 398 14.06 7.73 -21.95
N ILE A 399 13.59 7.23 -23.09
CA ILE A 399 13.91 5.88 -23.51
C ILE A 399 15.33 5.91 -24.06
N ASP A 400 16.27 5.27 -23.38
CA ASP A 400 17.60 5.03 -23.93
C ASP A 400 17.50 4.12 -25.15
N LYS A 401 17.44 4.73 -26.33
CA LYS A 401 17.35 4.01 -27.60
C LYS A 401 18.55 3.09 -27.85
N ASN A 402 19.66 3.30 -27.13
CA ASN A 402 20.86 2.49 -27.22
C ASN A 402 20.86 1.30 -26.25
N LYS A 403 20.02 1.33 -25.22
CA LYS A 403 19.69 0.11 -24.49
C LYS A 403 18.70 -0.68 -25.34
N SER A 404 19.24 -1.42 -26.32
CA SER A 404 18.46 -2.47 -26.96
C SER A 404 17.71 -3.27 -25.89
N ASN A 405 16.50 -3.74 -26.18
CA ASN A 405 15.68 -4.64 -25.37
C ASN A 405 16.40 -5.95 -24.94
N SER A 406 17.69 -6.00 -25.07
CA SER A 406 18.63 -7.11 -24.87
C SER A 406 19.48 -6.97 -23.59
N ASN A 407 19.11 -6.16 -22.58
CA ASN A 407 19.66 -6.47 -21.29
C ASN A 407 19.15 -7.88 -20.95
N PRO A 408 20.04 -8.88 -20.89
CA PRO A 408 19.59 -10.21 -20.53
C PRO A 408 18.83 -10.08 -19.23
N LEU A 409 17.64 -10.69 -19.18
CA LEU A 409 16.93 -10.86 -17.91
C LEU A 409 17.98 -11.32 -16.91
N PRO A 410 18.11 -10.68 -15.76
CA PRO A 410 19.08 -11.10 -14.76
C PRO A 410 18.88 -12.60 -14.58
N SER A 411 19.89 -13.40 -14.90
CA SER A 411 19.81 -14.83 -14.66
C SER A 411 19.61 -15.00 -13.17
N ALA A 412 18.52 -15.64 -12.78
CA ALA A 412 18.25 -15.91 -11.39
C ALA A 412 19.50 -16.53 -10.76
N LYS A 413 19.91 -15.99 -9.66
CA LYS A 413 20.97 -16.59 -8.87
C LYS A 413 20.50 -17.96 -8.43
N LYS A 414 21.37 -18.96 -8.52
CA LYS A 414 21.04 -20.34 -8.11
C LYS A 414 20.42 -20.33 -6.72
N ILE A 415 19.30 -21.02 -6.56
CA ILE A 415 18.69 -21.27 -5.25
C ILE A 415 19.73 -21.96 -4.38
N THR A 416 20.19 -21.27 -3.35
CA THR A 416 21.20 -21.79 -2.43
C THR A 416 20.55 -22.54 -1.28
N SER A 417 21.32 -23.43 -0.62
CA SER A 417 20.88 -24.08 0.61
C SER A 417 20.47 -23.06 1.70
N LYS A 418 21.11 -21.90 1.72
CA LYS A 418 20.79 -20.79 2.63
C LYS A 418 19.36 -20.24 2.38
N ILE A 419 18.96 -20.08 1.12
CA ILE A 419 17.61 -19.63 0.77
C ILE A 419 16.58 -20.67 1.23
N ILE A 420 16.82 -21.96 0.92
CA ILE A 420 15.92 -23.05 1.33
C ILE A 420 15.80 -23.11 2.85
N SER A 421 16.91 -23.01 3.59
CA SER A 421 16.89 -23.01 5.07
C SER A 421 16.12 -21.79 5.61
N GLY A 422 16.27 -20.61 5.00
CA GLY A 422 15.50 -19.43 5.38
C GLY A 422 14.01 -19.60 5.18
N ILE A 423 13.59 -20.14 4.03
CA ILE A 423 12.19 -20.46 3.75
C ILE A 423 11.65 -21.49 4.75
N GLN A 424 12.41 -22.53 5.03
CA GLN A 424 12.03 -23.55 6.00
C GLN A 424 11.87 -22.98 7.42
N SER A 425 12.72 -22.04 7.82
CA SER A 425 12.58 -21.34 9.10
C SER A 425 11.27 -20.58 9.18
N VAL A 426 10.92 -19.79 8.16
CA VAL A 426 9.65 -19.04 8.13
C VAL A 426 8.44 -19.98 8.23
N ILE A 427 8.47 -21.08 7.50
CA ILE A 427 7.38 -22.05 7.53
C ILE A 427 7.30 -22.81 8.85
N SER A 428 8.45 -23.07 9.51
CA SER A 428 8.48 -23.75 10.82
C SER A 428 7.78 -22.93 11.90
N ASP A 429 7.82 -21.61 11.78
CA ASP A 429 7.21 -20.68 12.73
C ASP A 429 5.69 -20.54 12.56
N VAL A 430 5.15 -21.02 11.42
CA VAL A 430 3.71 -21.07 11.20
C VAL A 430 3.11 -22.18 12.05
N ASN A 431 2.32 -21.82 13.03
CA ASN A 431 1.60 -22.75 13.88
C ASN A 431 0.09 -22.49 13.80
N GLN A 432 -0.69 -23.41 14.32
CA GLN A 432 -2.10 -23.14 14.59
C GLN A 432 -2.16 -21.99 15.59
N ASN A 433 -2.99 -21.00 15.29
CA ASN A 433 -3.18 -19.84 16.13
C ASN A 433 -4.14 -20.22 17.27
N ASP A 434 -3.70 -20.13 18.52
CA ASP A 434 -4.53 -20.43 19.71
C ASP A 434 -5.39 -19.23 20.15
N GLY A 435 -5.22 -18.06 19.48
CA GLY A 435 -5.97 -16.83 19.70
C GLY A 435 -6.50 -16.26 18.39
N PHE A 436 -6.60 -14.94 18.33
CA PHE A 436 -6.90 -14.23 17.09
C PHE A 436 -5.62 -13.78 16.40
N GLU A 437 -5.67 -13.70 15.07
CA GLU A 437 -4.70 -12.97 14.29
C GLU A 437 -5.24 -11.55 14.04
N VAL A 438 -4.45 -10.53 14.40
CA VAL A 438 -4.74 -9.13 14.03
C VAL A 438 -3.96 -8.79 12.77
N ASN A 439 -4.66 -8.54 11.68
CA ASN A 439 -4.06 -8.09 10.43
C ASN A 439 -4.19 -6.57 10.32
N ILE A 440 -3.05 -5.87 10.44
CA ILE A 440 -2.98 -4.42 10.33
C ILE A 440 -2.80 -4.05 8.85
N TYR A 441 -3.57 -3.08 8.38
CA TYR A 441 -3.56 -2.67 6.97
C TYR A 441 -3.66 -1.16 6.81
N GLN A 442 -3.19 -0.66 5.67
CA GLN A 442 -3.29 0.76 5.34
C GLN A 442 -4.73 1.14 5.00
N ASN A 443 -5.26 2.16 5.65
CA ASN A 443 -6.58 2.70 5.34
C ASN A 443 -6.59 3.35 3.95
N LEU A 444 -7.73 3.28 3.27
CA LEU A 444 -7.88 3.87 1.93
C LEU A 444 -8.18 5.37 1.95
N THR A 445 -8.64 5.90 3.08
CA THR A 445 -9.03 7.31 3.23
C THR A 445 -7.90 8.15 3.82
N VAL A 446 -7.54 7.92 5.08
CA VAL A 446 -6.49 8.66 5.79
C VAL A 446 -5.09 8.02 5.64
N ALA A 447 -5.00 6.91 4.91
CA ALA A 447 -3.79 6.17 4.57
C ALA A 447 -2.91 5.84 5.81
N ASP A 448 -1.78 6.50 5.92
CA ASP A 448 -0.80 6.35 6.99
C ASP A 448 -0.96 7.38 8.13
N GLY A 449 -1.98 8.26 8.04
CA GLY A 449 -2.28 9.28 9.03
C GLY A 449 -1.64 10.65 8.77
N VAL A 450 -0.87 10.80 7.70
CA VAL A 450 -0.32 12.13 7.31
C VAL A 450 -1.45 13.12 7.03
N GLN A 451 -2.55 12.65 6.45
CA GLN A 451 -3.72 13.46 6.10
C GLN A 451 -4.87 13.36 7.13
N SER A 452 -4.63 12.87 8.34
CA SER A 452 -5.67 12.65 9.35
C SER A 452 -6.41 13.92 9.78
N ASN A 453 -5.80 15.10 9.62
CA ASN A 453 -6.46 16.39 9.91
C ASN A 453 -7.36 16.89 8.76
N ASN A 454 -7.52 16.13 7.69
CA ASN A 454 -8.41 16.49 6.59
C ASN A 454 -9.82 15.96 6.87
N PRO A 455 -10.82 16.85 7.14
CA PRO A 455 -12.18 16.42 7.48
C PRO A 455 -12.85 15.63 6.35
N TRP A 456 -12.60 15.97 5.08
CA TRP A 456 -13.18 15.24 3.96
C TRP A 456 -12.70 13.80 3.87
N LEU A 457 -11.41 13.55 4.20
CA LEU A 457 -10.89 12.19 4.24
C LEU A 457 -11.40 11.42 5.47
N GLN A 458 -11.64 12.10 6.60
CA GLN A 458 -12.26 11.49 7.78
C GLN A 458 -13.73 11.13 7.53
N GLU A 459 -14.46 11.96 6.79
CA GLU A 459 -15.86 11.73 6.42
C GLU A 459 -16.03 10.76 5.25
N MET A 460 -14.97 10.48 4.50
CA MET A 460 -15.02 9.53 3.38
C MET A 460 -15.23 8.12 3.91
N PRO A 461 -16.34 7.44 3.55
CA PRO A 461 -16.60 6.10 4.04
C PRO A 461 -15.58 5.09 3.52
N ASP A 462 -15.16 4.17 4.39
CA ASP A 462 -14.42 2.99 3.95
C ASP A 462 -15.22 2.25 2.86
N PRO A 463 -14.61 1.88 1.74
CA PRO A 463 -15.35 1.32 0.59
C PRO A 463 -15.99 -0.04 0.89
N ILE A 464 -15.52 -0.78 1.89
CA ILE A 464 -16.07 -2.08 2.27
C ILE A 464 -17.08 -1.93 3.41
N SER A 465 -16.64 -1.45 4.57
CA SER A 465 -17.47 -1.37 5.79
C SER A 465 -18.40 -0.17 5.82
N LYS A 466 -18.11 0.88 5.03
CA LYS A 466 -18.84 2.16 5.02
C LYS A 466 -18.69 2.97 6.33
N VAL A 467 -17.73 2.63 7.17
CA VAL A 467 -17.40 3.35 8.39
C VAL A 467 -16.58 4.60 8.07
N CYS A 468 -16.82 5.67 8.83
CA CYS A 468 -16.11 6.94 8.79
C CYS A 468 -15.51 7.24 10.17
N TRP A 469 -14.55 8.14 10.22
CA TRP A 469 -13.98 8.76 11.41
C TRP A 469 -13.09 7.87 12.29
N ASP A 470 -13.49 6.62 12.57
CA ASP A 470 -12.75 5.73 13.47
C ASP A 470 -12.05 4.59 12.72
N ASN A 471 -10.99 4.03 13.32
CA ASN A 471 -10.62 2.65 13.05
C ASN A 471 -11.34 1.69 13.99
N TYR A 472 -11.48 0.46 13.54
CA TYR A 472 -12.30 -0.58 14.18
C TYR A 472 -11.68 -1.95 13.90
N LEU A 473 -12.09 -2.94 14.67
CA LEU A 473 -11.80 -4.34 14.38
C LEU A 473 -12.88 -4.91 13.45
N SER A 474 -12.50 -5.29 12.23
CA SER A 474 -13.38 -6.07 11.36
C SER A 474 -13.38 -7.53 11.82
N VAL A 475 -14.55 -8.06 12.14
CA VAL A 475 -14.71 -9.38 12.79
C VAL A 475 -15.56 -10.29 11.91
N ASN A 476 -15.15 -11.57 11.79
CA ASN A 476 -15.93 -12.58 11.09
C ASN A 476 -17.29 -12.80 11.79
N PRO A 477 -18.41 -12.97 11.05
CA PRO A 477 -19.73 -13.19 11.65
C PRO A 477 -19.84 -14.39 12.60
N LYS A 478 -19.04 -15.45 12.41
CA LYS A 478 -19.02 -16.60 13.32
C LYS A 478 -18.32 -16.26 14.63
N ASP A 479 -17.20 -15.54 14.54
CA ASP A 479 -16.44 -15.13 15.71
C ASP A 479 -17.18 -14.04 16.51
N ALA A 480 -17.86 -13.13 15.81
CA ALA A 480 -18.74 -12.15 16.43
C ALA A 480 -19.82 -12.83 17.30
N ARG A 481 -20.45 -13.91 16.79
CA ARG A 481 -21.43 -14.69 17.59
C ARG A 481 -20.80 -15.37 18.81
N LYS A 482 -19.56 -15.90 18.67
CA LYS A 482 -18.83 -16.52 19.80
C LYS A 482 -18.49 -15.51 20.90
N MET A 483 -18.22 -14.27 20.52
CA MET A 483 -17.85 -13.17 21.43
C MET A 483 -19.04 -12.31 21.86
N ASP A 484 -20.26 -12.68 21.47
CA ASP A 484 -21.50 -11.93 21.76
C ASP A 484 -21.42 -10.46 21.30
N ILE A 485 -20.87 -10.26 20.08
CA ILE A 485 -20.80 -8.95 19.45
C ILE A 485 -22.07 -8.71 18.65
N SER A 486 -22.69 -7.56 18.88
CA SER A 486 -23.85 -7.09 18.12
C SER A 486 -23.54 -5.73 17.48
N THR A 487 -24.06 -5.50 16.30
CA THR A 487 -24.08 -4.19 15.64
C THR A 487 -25.54 -3.83 15.41
N ASP A 488 -25.98 -2.73 15.99
CA ASP A 488 -27.33 -2.18 15.73
C ASP A 488 -27.23 -1.06 14.68
N SER A 489 -27.62 -1.37 13.47
CA SER A 489 -27.63 -0.42 12.35
C SER A 489 -28.62 0.74 12.54
N GLY A 490 -29.65 0.55 13.38
CA GLY A 490 -30.63 1.60 13.68
C GLY A 490 -30.06 2.71 14.57
N THR A 491 -29.32 2.32 15.61
CA THR A 491 -28.68 3.25 16.57
C THR A 491 -27.23 3.55 16.21
N MET A 492 -26.66 2.84 15.25
CA MET A 492 -25.23 2.86 14.91
C MET A 492 -24.34 2.54 16.11
N THR A 493 -24.76 1.62 16.98
CA THR A 493 -23.99 1.16 18.12
C THR A 493 -23.37 -0.20 17.87
N THR A 494 -22.18 -0.40 18.41
CA THR A 494 -21.45 -1.66 18.39
C THR A 494 -20.71 -1.86 19.72
N ASN A 495 -20.18 -3.05 19.95
CA ASN A 495 -19.42 -3.34 21.17
C ASN A 495 -17.96 -2.88 21.04
N LEU A 496 -17.38 -2.47 22.18
CA LEU A 496 -15.94 -2.30 22.32
C LEU A 496 -15.30 -3.63 22.69
N LEU A 497 -14.26 -4.01 21.95
CA LEU A 497 -13.39 -5.13 22.29
C LEU A 497 -12.12 -4.62 22.96
N SER A 498 -11.71 -5.34 24.01
CA SER A 498 -10.40 -5.17 24.61
C SER A 498 -9.38 -6.03 23.87
N ILE A 499 -8.29 -5.40 23.44
CA ILE A 499 -7.11 -6.06 22.88
C ILE A 499 -5.92 -5.86 23.81
N ASN A 500 -5.33 -6.97 24.27
CA ASN A 500 -4.15 -6.95 25.11
C ASN A 500 -2.92 -7.38 24.30
N LEU A 501 -2.00 -6.45 24.11
CA LEU A 501 -0.74 -6.68 23.42
C LEU A 501 0.39 -5.90 24.12
N ASN A 502 1.53 -6.55 24.35
CA ASN A 502 2.75 -5.93 24.87
C ASN A 502 2.51 -5.06 26.13
N ASP A 503 1.70 -5.55 27.08
CA ASP A 503 1.28 -4.86 28.31
C ASP A 503 0.40 -3.62 28.11
N ASN A 504 -0.01 -3.34 26.88
CA ASN A 504 -0.97 -2.29 26.54
C ASN A 504 -2.36 -2.90 26.33
N ASN A 505 -3.35 -2.28 26.95
CA ASN A 505 -4.76 -2.61 26.77
C ASN A 505 -5.44 -1.48 26.00
N HIS A 506 -6.00 -1.82 24.83
CA HIS A 506 -6.77 -0.88 24.02
C HIS A 506 -8.21 -1.34 23.91
N GLU A 507 -9.16 -0.42 23.97
CA GLU A 507 -10.58 -0.66 23.69
C GLU A 507 -10.88 -0.14 22.28
N ILE A 508 -11.36 -1.01 21.39
CA ILE A 508 -11.56 -0.71 19.97
C ILE A 508 -12.95 -1.15 19.57
N PRO A 509 -13.74 -0.32 18.83
CA PRO A 509 -15.03 -0.74 18.34
C PRO A 509 -14.90 -1.90 17.34
N ALA A 510 -15.87 -2.81 17.34
CA ALA A 510 -15.89 -3.95 16.43
C ALA A 510 -17.01 -3.82 15.40
N ILE A 511 -16.72 -4.18 14.15
CA ILE A 511 -17.70 -4.26 13.06
C ILE A 511 -17.77 -5.69 12.56
N ILE A 512 -18.99 -6.23 12.48
CA ILE A 512 -19.21 -7.53 11.86
C ILE A 512 -19.01 -7.40 10.36
N GLN A 513 -17.96 -8.04 9.84
CA GLN A 513 -17.57 -7.94 8.44
C GLN A 513 -17.73 -9.31 7.77
N PRO A 514 -18.79 -9.53 6.97
CA PRO A 514 -18.85 -10.69 6.08
C PRO A 514 -17.64 -10.73 5.15
N GLY A 515 -17.05 -11.91 5.00
CA GLY A 515 -15.84 -12.09 4.19
C GLY A 515 -14.52 -11.98 4.98
N GLN A 516 -14.51 -11.49 6.22
CA GLN A 516 -13.35 -11.62 7.10
C GLN A 516 -13.04 -13.11 7.34
N ALA A 517 -11.76 -13.50 7.34
CA ALA A 517 -11.38 -14.87 7.65
C ALA A 517 -11.69 -15.22 9.11
N GLU A 518 -12.13 -16.46 9.38
CA GLU A 518 -12.41 -16.92 10.75
C GLU A 518 -11.11 -16.97 11.56
N GLY A 519 -11.15 -16.57 12.84
CA GLY A 519 -9.97 -16.46 13.69
C GLY A 519 -9.11 -15.23 13.43
N THR A 520 -9.54 -14.31 12.56
CA THR A 520 -8.79 -13.09 12.25
C THR A 520 -9.63 -11.83 12.46
N VAL A 521 -8.95 -10.72 12.77
CA VAL A 521 -9.55 -9.39 12.79
C VAL A 521 -8.66 -8.41 12.02
N GLY A 522 -9.28 -7.46 11.33
CA GLY A 522 -8.56 -6.41 10.61
C GLY A 522 -8.58 -5.10 11.39
N LEU A 523 -7.46 -4.36 11.39
CA LEU A 523 -7.33 -3.04 12.00
C LEU A 523 -6.60 -2.08 11.07
N ALA A 524 -7.21 -0.93 10.77
CA ALA A 524 -6.64 0.05 9.86
C ALA A 524 -5.59 0.95 10.54
N LEU A 525 -4.50 1.27 9.84
CA LEU A 525 -3.56 2.35 10.14
C LEU A 525 -4.20 3.73 9.90
N GLY A 526 -3.52 4.80 10.33
CA GLY A 526 -3.83 6.18 9.97
C GLY A 526 -4.60 6.97 11.03
N TYR A 527 -4.94 6.34 12.14
CA TYR A 527 -5.68 6.92 13.27
C TYR A 527 -4.82 7.05 14.54
N GLY A 528 -5.39 7.59 15.61
CA GLY A 528 -4.72 7.71 16.90
C GLY A 528 -3.61 8.76 16.94
N ARG A 529 -3.69 9.78 16.07
CA ARG A 529 -2.81 10.95 16.11
C ARG A 529 -3.10 11.79 17.37
N THR A 530 -2.06 12.44 17.88
CA THR A 530 -2.18 13.33 19.07
C THR A 530 -1.82 14.77 18.76
N LEU A 531 -1.14 15.01 17.65
CA LEU A 531 -0.67 16.32 17.19
C LEU A 531 -0.81 16.47 15.67
N SER A 532 -1.97 16.16 15.13
CA SER A 532 -2.26 16.37 13.69
C SER A 532 -3.09 17.63 13.45
N GLY A 533 -3.86 18.06 14.46
CA GLY A 533 -4.77 19.17 14.42
C GLY A 533 -6.18 18.81 14.87
N PRO A 534 -7.10 19.77 14.97
CA PRO A 534 -8.38 19.64 15.66
C PRO A 534 -9.32 18.57 15.06
N VAL A 535 -9.10 18.17 13.82
CA VAL A 535 -9.93 17.16 13.16
C VAL A 535 -9.41 15.74 13.40
N GLY A 536 -8.08 15.55 13.41
CA GLY A 536 -7.46 14.24 13.49
C GLY A 536 -6.97 13.82 14.88
N ASP A 537 -6.89 14.77 15.83
CA ASP A 537 -6.37 14.47 17.16
C ASP A 537 -7.31 13.55 17.95
N ASN A 538 -6.75 12.49 18.50
CA ASN A 538 -7.45 11.50 19.36
C ASN A 538 -8.64 10.79 18.68
N VAL A 539 -8.63 10.68 17.36
CA VAL A 539 -9.59 9.91 16.60
C VAL A 539 -9.06 8.47 16.44
N GLY A 540 -9.79 7.49 16.94
CA GLY A 540 -9.38 6.08 16.92
C GLY A 540 -8.10 5.80 17.73
N ILE A 541 -7.39 4.72 17.38
CA ILE A 541 -6.13 4.32 18.02
C ILE A 541 -4.98 4.25 17.02
N ASN A 542 -3.74 4.42 17.52
CA ASN A 542 -2.54 4.20 16.71
C ASN A 542 -2.20 2.71 16.62
N ALA A 543 -2.50 2.10 15.48
CA ALA A 543 -2.23 0.68 15.27
C ALA A 543 -0.73 0.35 15.15
N PHE A 544 0.16 1.32 14.89
CA PHE A 544 1.61 1.10 14.93
C PHE A 544 2.12 0.76 16.34
N ASP A 545 1.45 1.24 17.39
CA ASP A 545 1.84 0.99 18.78
C ASP A 545 1.58 -0.47 19.20
N LEU A 546 0.76 -1.21 18.45
CA LEU A 546 0.51 -2.64 18.67
C LEU A 546 1.62 -3.52 18.09
N LEU A 547 2.41 -3.02 17.14
CA LEU A 547 3.44 -3.81 16.47
C LEU A 547 4.61 -4.14 17.42
N ASP A 548 5.19 -5.32 17.24
CA ASP A 548 6.38 -5.70 18.00
C ASP A 548 7.59 -4.83 17.64
N LYS A 549 8.02 -4.03 18.58
CA LYS A 549 9.19 -3.15 18.45
C LYS A 549 10.54 -3.88 18.30
N ASN A 550 10.57 -5.20 18.55
CA ASN A 550 11.82 -5.99 18.48
C ASN A 550 11.98 -6.74 17.15
N GLN A 551 10.97 -6.71 16.29
CA GLN A 551 11.08 -7.32 14.96
C GLN A 551 12.17 -6.63 14.12
N LYS A 552 12.85 -7.40 13.27
CA LYS A 552 13.93 -6.89 12.40
C LYS A 552 13.40 -6.17 11.16
N ALA A 553 12.28 -6.64 10.64
CA ALA A 553 11.54 -6.03 9.55
C ALA A 553 10.08 -5.92 9.98
N GLN A 554 9.39 -4.89 9.52
CA GLN A 554 7.99 -4.67 9.86
C GLN A 554 7.12 -5.86 9.45
N ASN A 555 6.38 -6.42 10.41
CA ASN A 555 5.32 -7.39 10.17
C ASN A 555 3.99 -6.82 10.66
N LEU A 556 3.01 -6.75 9.77
CA LEU A 556 1.68 -6.20 10.03
C LEU A 556 0.67 -7.26 10.48
N SER A 557 1.09 -8.50 10.69
CA SER A 557 0.26 -9.58 11.24
C SER A 557 0.74 -9.94 12.65
N LEU A 558 -0.17 -9.90 13.60
CA LEU A 558 0.07 -10.23 15.00
C LEU A 558 -0.74 -11.48 15.35
N VAL A 559 -0.07 -12.54 15.75
CA VAL A 559 -0.70 -13.84 16.07
C VAL A 559 -0.88 -14.03 17.58
N ASN A 560 -1.75 -14.98 17.97
CA ASN A 560 -2.03 -15.34 19.36
C ASN A 560 -2.54 -14.17 20.22
N VAL A 561 -3.32 -13.29 19.61
CA VAL A 561 -3.89 -12.12 20.29
C VAL A 561 -5.16 -12.51 21.04
N SER A 562 -5.24 -12.10 22.31
CA SER A 562 -6.44 -12.27 23.11
C SER A 562 -7.39 -11.09 22.91
N LEU A 563 -8.62 -11.40 22.54
CA LEU A 563 -9.71 -10.43 22.40
C LEU A 563 -10.83 -10.77 23.38
N SER A 564 -11.43 -9.76 23.99
CA SER A 564 -12.61 -9.94 24.83
C SER A 564 -13.60 -8.80 24.65
N ASN A 565 -14.90 -9.14 24.67
CA ASN A 565 -15.97 -8.13 24.68
C ASN A 565 -16.01 -7.47 26.06
N THR A 566 -15.92 -6.12 26.07
CA THR A 566 -15.93 -5.35 27.31
C THR A 566 -17.33 -5.14 27.88
N GLY A 567 -18.38 -5.47 27.12
CA GLY A 567 -19.77 -5.15 27.43
C GLY A 567 -20.13 -3.67 27.28
N LYS A 568 -19.18 -2.82 26.88
CA LYS A 568 -19.43 -1.41 26.60
C LYS A 568 -19.90 -1.23 25.16
N GLU A 569 -20.78 -0.26 24.96
CA GLU A 569 -21.25 0.16 23.63
C GLU A 569 -20.48 1.38 23.14
N TYR A 570 -20.29 1.45 21.83
CA TYR A 570 -19.68 2.57 21.13
C TYR A 570 -20.54 2.98 19.94
N ARG A 571 -20.77 4.27 19.76
CA ARG A 571 -21.47 4.79 18.60
C ARG A 571 -20.48 5.01 17.46
N ILE A 572 -20.60 4.23 16.38
CA ILE A 572 -19.74 4.30 15.22
C ILE A 572 -20.46 5.03 14.06
N ALA A 573 -19.74 5.90 13.36
CA ALA A 573 -20.28 6.58 12.19
C ALA A 573 -20.20 5.64 10.97
N GLN A 574 -21.35 5.22 10.46
CA GLN A 574 -21.43 4.33 9.30
C GLN A 574 -22.52 4.81 8.34
N THR A 575 -22.25 4.77 7.05
CA THR A 575 -23.23 5.06 6.00
C THR A 575 -23.73 3.75 5.38
N GLN A 576 -24.84 3.81 4.63
CA GLN A 576 -25.36 2.67 3.88
C GLN A 576 -25.60 1.42 4.75
N THR A 577 -26.27 1.60 5.87
CA THR A 577 -26.51 0.55 6.88
C THR A 577 -27.61 -0.44 6.51
N HIS A 578 -28.20 -0.34 5.33
CA HIS A 578 -29.20 -1.29 4.83
C HIS A 578 -28.50 -2.58 4.35
N GLU A 579 -28.38 -3.56 5.22
CA GLU A 579 -27.67 -4.81 4.97
C GLU A 579 -28.53 -5.90 4.34
N THR A 580 -29.85 -5.67 4.24
CA THR A 580 -30.80 -6.63 3.67
C THR A 580 -31.66 -5.99 2.59
N ILE A 581 -32.14 -6.78 1.66
CA ILE A 581 -33.13 -6.34 0.68
C ILE A 581 -34.55 -6.16 1.29
N MET A 582 -34.72 -6.48 2.58
CA MET A 582 -35.99 -6.35 3.31
C MET A 582 -37.16 -7.02 2.56
N ALA A 583 -36.94 -8.22 2.05
CA ALA A 583 -37.86 -8.99 1.22
C ALA A 583 -38.30 -8.27 -0.09
N ARG A 584 -37.50 -7.30 -0.56
CA ARG A 584 -37.74 -6.62 -1.85
C ARG A 584 -37.03 -7.37 -2.97
N GLU A 585 -37.61 -8.47 -3.41
CA GLU A 585 -37.05 -9.36 -4.46
C GLU A 585 -36.74 -8.63 -5.78
N SER A 586 -37.42 -7.50 -6.04
CA SER A 586 -37.20 -6.68 -7.24
C SER A 586 -35.86 -5.92 -7.25
N VAL A 587 -35.16 -5.81 -6.10
CA VAL A 587 -33.89 -5.09 -5.98
C VAL A 587 -32.73 -5.89 -6.60
N ILE A 588 -32.74 -7.22 -6.40
CA ILE A 588 -31.76 -8.13 -7.00
C ILE A 588 -32.54 -9.17 -7.81
N GLN A 589 -32.25 -9.23 -9.09
CA GLN A 589 -32.90 -10.17 -10.00
C GLN A 589 -31.82 -11.07 -10.59
N GLU A 590 -31.97 -12.38 -10.40
CA GLU A 590 -30.99 -13.38 -10.87
C GLU A 590 -31.69 -14.60 -11.47
N THR A 591 -31.02 -15.29 -12.37
CA THR A 591 -31.46 -16.57 -12.92
C THR A 591 -30.25 -17.38 -13.39
N SER A 592 -30.45 -18.65 -13.64
CA SER A 592 -29.45 -19.49 -14.27
C SER A 592 -29.52 -19.39 -15.82
N LEU A 593 -28.40 -19.67 -16.49
CA LEU A 593 -28.36 -19.71 -17.95
C LEU A 593 -29.34 -20.76 -18.52
N ASP A 594 -29.52 -21.88 -17.83
CA ASP A 594 -30.42 -22.94 -18.28
C ASP A 594 -31.89 -22.57 -18.16
N GLU A 595 -32.27 -21.78 -17.15
CA GLU A 595 -33.60 -21.21 -17.03
C GLU A 595 -33.83 -20.11 -18.07
N TYR A 596 -32.83 -19.22 -18.27
CA TYR A 596 -32.90 -18.18 -19.29
C TYR A 596 -33.06 -18.75 -20.71
N LYS A 597 -32.43 -19.89 -21.03
CA LYS A 597 -32.62 -20.59 -22.32
C LYS A 597 -34.05 -21.12 -22.52
N LYS A 598 -34.77 -21.40 -21.42
CA LYS A 598 -36.17 -21.88 -21.47
C LYS A 598 -37.17 -20.73 -21.50
N ASP A 599 -36.86 -19.66 -20.74
CA ASP A 599 -37.69 -18.47 -20.62
C ASP A 599 -36.79 -17.23 -20.55
N VAL A 600 -36.83 -16.38 -21.57
CA VAL A 600 -36.05 -15.14 -21.65
C VAL A 600 -36.46 -14.10 -20.58
N TYR A 601 -37.57 -14.32 -19.89
CA TYR A 601 -38.00 -13.50 -18.77
C TYR A 601 -37.68 -14.13 -17.40
N ALA A 602 -37.01 -15.28 -17.37
CA ALA A 602 -36.58 -15.91 -16.13
C ALA A 602 -35.75 -14.94 -15.29
N GLY A 603 -35.99 -14.89 -13.98
CA GLY A 603 -35.34 -13.98 -13.04
C GLY A 603 -35.87 -12.53 -13.09
N LYS A 604 -36.72 -12.15 -14.03
CA LYS A 604 -37.30 -10.81 -14.07
C LYS A 604 -38.51 -10.73 -13.14
N TYR A 605 -38.35 -10.00 -12.03
CA TYR A 605 -39.45 -9.74 -11.12
C TYR A 605 -40.51 -8.83 -11.76
N GLN A 606 -41.73 -9.33 -11.89
CA GLN A 606 -42.87 -8.56 -12.34
C GLN A 606 -43.76 -8.29 -11.14
N PHE A 607 -43.80 -7.03 -10.69
CA PHE A 607 -44.70 -6.58 -9.66
C PHE A 607 -46.17 -6.76 -10.15
N LYS A 608 -47.03 -7.33 -9.29
CA LYS A 608 -48.44 -7.49 -9.56
C LYS A 608 -49.28 -6.86 -8.45
N VAL A 609 -50.25 -6.09 -8.82
CA VAL A 609 -51.21 -5.44 -7.91
C VAL A 609 -52.35 -6.40 -7.61
N SER A 610 -52.71 -6.55 -6.34
CA SER A 610 -53.89 -7.33 -5.93
C SER A 610 -55.16 -6.52 -6.21
N THR A 611 -56.12 -7.09 -6.93
CA THR A 611 -57.41 -6.50 -7.25
C THR A 611 -58.52 -7.45 -6.85
N SER A 612 -59.79 -6.98 -6.82
CA SER A 612 -60.97 -7.83 -6.62
C SER A 612 -61.14 -8.91 -7.69
N LYS A 613 -60.43 -8.80 -8.81
CA LYS A 613 -60.45 -9.74 -9.94
C LYS A 613 -59.13 -10.54 -10.04
N GLY A 614 -58.38 -10.65 -8.97
CA GLY A 614 -57.06 -11.33 -8.93
C GLY A 614 -55.88 -10.39 -9.09
N LYS A 615 -54.68 -10.98 -9.18
CA LYS A 615 -53.42 -10.23 -9.36
C LYS A 615 -53.28 -9.78 -10.82
N LYS A 616 -53.10 -8.49 -11.04
CA LYS A 616 -52.91 -7.86 -12.35
C LYS A 616 -51.64 -7.07 -12.45
N LYS A 617 -51.12 -6.84 -13.67
CA LYS A 617 -50.02 -5.92 -13.88
C LYS A 617 -50.43 -4.48 -13.58
N PRO A 618 -49.55 -3.58 -13.14
CA PRO A 618 -49.88 -2.18 -12.89
C PRO A 618 -50.49 -1.48 -14.09
N GLU A 619 -50.03 -1.79 -15.31
CA GLU A 619 -50.54 -1.21 -16.56
C GLU A 619 -52.00 -1.59 -16.82
N GLU A 620 -52.47 -2.72 -16.30
CA GLU A 620 -53.87 -3.20 -16.47
C GLU A 620 -54.85 -2.53 -15.50
N VAL A 621 -54.31 -1.86 -14.46
CA VAL A 621 -55.13 -1.24 -13.39
C VAL A 621 -54.86 0.25 -13.23
N THR A 622 -54.03 0.83 -14.09
CA THR A 622 -53.77 2.27 -14.09
C THR A 622 -55.03 3.04 -14.49
N LEU A 623 -55.20 4.21 -13.88
CA LEU A 623 -56.25 5.17 -14.24
C LEU A 623 -55.88 6.03 -15.47
N TRP A 624 -54.65 5.93 -15.91
CA TRP A 624 -54.10 6.72 -17.00
C TRP A 624 -54.05 5.88 -18.27
N SER A 625 -54.56 6.43 -19.37
CA SER A 625 -54.27 5.89 -20.70
C SER A 625 -52.78 6.04 -20.98
N GLY A 626 -52.19 5.08 -21.64
CA GLY A 626 -50.77 5.17 -22.03
C GLY A 626 -50.50 6.44 -22.86
N HIS A 627 -49.28 6.89 -22.88
CA HIS A 627 -48.86 8.00 -23.72
C HIS A 627 -48.85 7.56 -25.19
N GLU A 628 -49.56 8.30 -26.04
CA GLU A 628 -49.51 8.09 -27.48
C GLU A 628 -48.39 8.94 -28.09
N TYR A 629 -47.43 8.27 -28.69
CA TYR A 629 -46.31 8.91 -29.39
C TYR A 629 -46.77 9.25 -30.82
N ASN A 630 -47.28 10.47 -31.04
CA ASN A 630 -47.76 10.92 -32.35
C ASN A 630 -46.61 11.14 -33.36
N ASN A 631 -45.38 11.16 -32.93
CA ASN A 631 -44.14 11.33 -33.73
C ASN A 631 -43.14 10.22 -33.43
N HIS A 632 -41.85 10.54 -33.52
CA HIS A 632 -40.78 9.59 -33.21
C HIS A 632 -40.72 9.27 -31.70
N HIS A 633 -40.58 7.98 -31.39
CA HIS A 633 -40.29 7.53 -30.03
C HIS A 633 -38.77 7.62 -29.81
N TRP A 634 -38.35 8.62 -29.06
CA TRP A 634 -36.95 8.83 -28.75
C TRP A 634 -36.47 7.86 -27.68
N VAL A 635 -35.40 7.19 -27.96
CA VAL A 635 -34.69 6.32 -27.02
C VAL A 635 -33.22 6.73 -26.92
N MET A 636 -32.63 6.58 -25.75
CA MET A 636 -31.23 6.82 -25.53
C MET A 636 -30.54 5.49 -25.21
N SER A 637 -29.51 5.18 -25.95
CA SER A 637 -28.57 4.10 -25.61
C SER A 637 -27.31 4.72 -25.05
N ILE A 638 -26.96 4.34 -23.81
CA ILE A 638 -25.79 4.84 -23.13
C ILE A 638 -24.81 3.68 -23.02
N ASP A 639 -23.64 3.84 -23.63
CA ASP A 639 -22.50 2.95 -23.41
C ASP A 639 -21.73 3.45 -22.19
N LEU A 640 -21.62 2.61 -21.17
CA LEU A 640 -20.94 2.93 -19.92
C LEU A 640 -19.45 2.52 -19.92
N ASN A 641 -18.92 2.05 -21.06
CA ASN A 641 -17.51 1.65 -21.18
C ASN A 641 -16.58 2.85 -21.38
#